data_61896880bfdaf10b4e3648aee2fcdfa4
#
_entry.id   61896880bfdaf10b4e3648aee2fcdfa4
#
_cell.length_a   1.000
_cell.length_b   1.000
_cell.length_c   1.000
_cell.angle_alpha   90.00
_cell.angle_beta   90.00
_cell.angle_gamma   90.00
#
_symmetry.space_group_name_H-M   'P 1'
#
loop_
_entity.id
_entity.type
_entity.pdbx_description
1 polymer ?
#
loop_
_entity_poly.entity_id
_entity_poly.type
_entity_poly.pdbx_seq_one_letter_code
_entity_poly.pdbx_strand_id
1 'polypeptide(L)'
;MADNNETEVEETQSNILSAELSKEMRTSFLEYSMSVIVSRALPDVRDGLKPVHRRILYAMNESGITPRRPHAKSARTVGDVIGKYHPHGDTAVYDTMVRLAQWFSMRVPLVDGHGNFGSIDGDSAAAMRYTEARLDKPAMELLRDLDKETVDFQPNYDDSLEEPVVLPARFPNLLVNGSSGIAVGMATNIPPHNLGETIDATCMMLDNPDVTTEELMTVLPGPDFPTGAIIMGREGIKEAYETGRGSLTIRSKCRIEEGKNGKSSIVISEIPYQVNRTNLLKKIADLVRDKKLPEVSAVHDAADRSGIDIIIDLKQNAIPQVVLNKLYKHTQLQVGFGCNMLALVNGVPRTLSLKEMLHYYILHQEEVIERRTRYDLAKAEARAHILEGFVIALDDIDKVINIIRSSETDVEAKERLMEAFKLSEKQSEAILEMRLRRLTGLEREKIENELAELRESIAYYKQLLNDTDMVHGVIKDELLEIKSRYSTPRKTKITGAVKELDVEDLIAEEEVAVTVTKAGYIKRLPVSTYRQQKRGGKGMQGVNLKESDFVEHLFIASTHDYILFFSNKGKVYRLKVYEIPEASRHARGNAIVNLLPFEKGEKVSAVIATKDFPEDEYLMFATAGGMVKKTAMKLYDRTRRDGLIAISLKDGDELISVQRVATGEKVMMVSSAGKAIQWDEEEVRAMGRDTQGVRGMNVQADAKVLGMEIVRPGSELFVITERGYGKRTSVEDYPIHHRGGQGVFTITMTAKKGLLAAMKIVEENDELMIITEEGVVVRTPVEGVSQLGRSTQGVHIMNVADKDKVTAVAVTESTSSKKSSKKEVSENQTSLLDE
;
A
#
# COMPACT_ATOMS: atom_id res chain seq x y z
N MET A 1 44.93 -77.34 50.70
CA MET A 1 43.49 -77.31 50.59
C MET A 1 43.09 -75.85 50.51
N ALA A 2 42.90 -75.39 49.33
CA ALA A 2 42.46 -74.00 49.08
C ALA A 2 41.07 -74.08 48.48
N ASP A 3 40.14 -73.54 49.20
CA ASP A 3 38.78 -73.37 48.69
C ASP A 3 38.70 -72.17 47.76
N ASN A 4 38.30 -72.51 46.55
CA ASN A 4 37.92 -71.48 45.55
C ASN A 4 36.45 -71.12 45.86
N ASN A 5 36.24 -69.90 46.29
CA ASN A 5 34.94 -69.21 46.21
C ASN A 5 34.93 -68.31 44.97
N GLU A 6 34.37 -68.83 43.91
CA GLU A 6 33.93 -67.98 42.76
C GLU A 6 32.62 -67.30 43.14
N THR A 7 32.70 -65.98 43.35
CA THR A 7 31.55 -65.12 43.48
C THR A 7 31.03 -64.84 42.08
N GLU A 8 29.88 -65.41 41.70
CA GLU A 8 29.09 -64.98 40.53
C GLU A 8 28.65 -63.54 40.71
N VAL A 9 29.17 -62.69 39.86
CA VAL A 9 28.68 -61.33 39.74
C VAL A 9 27.45 -61.41 38.85
N GLU A 10 26.25 -61.23 39.42
CA GLU A 10 25.04 -61.02 38.70
C GLU A 10 25.19 -59.79 37.84
N GLU A 11 25.27 -59.96 36.49
CA GLU A 11 25.13 -58.86 35.53
C GLU A 11 23.73 -58.31 35.67
N THR A 12 23.61 -57.15 36.33
CA THR A 12 22.44 -56.31 36.24
C THR A 12 22.31 -55.90 34.80
N GLN A 13 21.37 -56.46 34.02
CA GLN A 13 21.00 -56.01 32.73
C GLN A 13 20.62 -54.53 32.84
N SER A 14 21.50 -53.66 32.36
CA SER A 14 21.21 -52.23 32.27
C SER A 14 20.08 -52.04 31.24
N ASN A 15 18.97 -51.46 31.65
CA ASN A 15 17.90 -51.02 30.76
C ASN A 15 18.32 -49.86 29.84
N ILE A 16 19.53 -49.85 29.38
CA ILE A 16 20.07 -48.83 28.46
C ILE A 16 19.88 -49.35 27.04
N LEU A 17 18.85 -48.78 26.36
CA LEU A 17 18.68 -48.99 24.93
C LEU A 17 19.56 -48.02 24.16
N SER A 18 20.42 -48.54 23.29
CA SER A 18 21.21 -47.70 22.39
C SER A 18 20.30 -47.22 21.25
N ALA A 19 20.10 -45.92 21.17
CA ALA A 19 19.38 -45.28 20.07
C ALA A 19 20.33 -44.44 19.21
N GLU A 20 20.19 -44.51 17.89
CA GLU A 20 20.95 -43.66 16.98
C GLU A 20 20.35 -42.25 17.03
N LEU A 21 21.14 -41.28 17.50
CA LEU A 21 20.71 -39.91 17.72
C LEU A 21 20.06 -39.29 16.45
N SER A 22 20.64 -39.54 15.27
CA SER A 22 20.11 -39.00 14.00
C SER A 22 18.73 -39.55 13.64
N LYS A 23 18.49 -40.84 13.94
CA LYS A 23 17.22 -41.51 13.71
C LYS A 23 16.15 -41.00 14.70
N GLU A 24 16.52 -40.94 15.98
CA GLU A 24 15.63 -40.47 17.04
C GLU A 24 15.22 -39.01 16.82
N MET A 25 16.19 -38.15 16.53
CA MET A 25 15.93 -36.73 16.19
C MET A 25 15.01 -36.60 14.99
N ARG A 26 15.20 -37.40 13.94
CA ARG A 26 14.35 -37.37 12.75
C ARG A 26 12.90 -37.79 13.08
N THR A 27 12.73 -38.86 13.82
CA THR A 27 11.39 -39.36 14.18
C THR A 27 10.67 -38.37 15.10
N SER A 28 11.31 -37.93 16.17
CA SER A 28 10.74 -36.97 17.11
C SER A 28 10.43 -35.60 16.46
N PHE A 29 11.33 -35.14 15.52
CA PHE A 29 11.06 -33.90 14.78
C PHE A 29 9.88 -34.03 13.84
N LEU A 30 9.70 -35.17 13.16
CA LEU A 30 8.53 -35.44 12.31
C LEU A 30 7.25 -35.47 13.13
N GLU A 31 7.23 -36.18 14.24
CA GLU A 31 6.07 -36.27 15.14
C GLU A 31 5.70 -34.89 15.71
N TYR A 32 6.69 -34.13 16.19
CA TYR A 32 6.48 -32.76 16.65
C TYR A 32 5.94 -31.88 15.52
N SER A 33 6.54 -31.94 14.32
CA SER A 33 6.13 -31.16 13.18
C SER A 33 4.69 -31.46 12.77
N MET A 34 4.35 -32.73 12.69
CA MET A 34 2.97 -33.17 12.39
C MET A 34 1.98 -32.66 13.43
N SER A 35 2.31 -32.81 14.71
CA SER A 35 1.48 -32.30 15.80
C SER A 35 1.28 -30.80 15.71
N VAL A 36 2.34 -30.00 15.46
CA VAL A 36 2.22 -28.54 15.31
C VAL A 36 1.39 -28.16 14.09
N ILE A 37 1.53 -28.88 12.98
CA ILE A 37 0.81 -28.60 11.73
C ILE A 37 -0.68 -28.94 11.90
N VAL A 38 -1.00 -30.18 12.28
CA VAL A 38 -2.38 -30.69 12.26
C VAL A 38 -3.16 -30.30 13.53
N SER A 39 -2.50 -30.38 14.70
CA SER A 39 -3.20 -30.26 15.99
C SER A 39 -3.00 -28.90 16.70
N ARG A 40 -2.39 -27.90 16.06
CA ARG A 40 -2.11 -26.60 16.72
C ARG A 40 -2.25 -25.37 15.84
N ALA A 41 -1.47 -25.26 14.75
CA ALA A 41 -1.23 -23.98 14.08
C ALA A 41 -2.18 -23.68 12.93
N LEU A 42 -2.63 -24.70 12.19
CA LEU A 42 -3.44 -24.53 10.99
C LEU A 42 -4.92 -24.71 11.26
N PRO A 43 -5.80 -23.95 10.59
CA PRO A 43 -7.26 -24.13 10.65
C PRO A 43 -7.69 -25.27 9.72
N ASP A 44 -8.79 -25.93 10.06
CA ASP A 44 -9.51 -26.81 9.14
C ASP A 44 -10.31 -25.99 8.14
N VAL A 45 -10.32 -26.40 6.88
CA VAL A 45 -11.00 -25.66 5.79
C VAL A 45 -12.51 -25.59 5.99
N ARG A 46 -13.09 -26.60 6.64
CA ARG A 46 -14.53 -26.80 6.82
C ARG A 46 -15.14 -25.81 7.81
N ASP A 47 -14.55 -25.67 9.01
CA ASP A 47 -15.05 -24.78 10.08
C ASP A 47 -14.19 -23.54 10.35
N GLY A 48 -13.00 -23.47 9.75
CA GLY A 48 -12.09 -22.34 9.89
C GLY A 48 -11.44 -22.23 11.27
N LEU A 49 -11.52 -23.26 12.09
CA LEU A 49 -11.05 -23.23 13.47
C LEU A 49 -9.77 -24.05 13.65
N LYS A 50 -8.91 -23.57 14.52
CA LYS A 50 -7.83 -24.36 15.10
C LYS A 50 -8.40 -25.22 16.24
N PRO A 51 -7.75 -26.32 16.63
CA PRO A 51 -8.24 -27.17 17.71
C PRO A 51 -8.58 -26.42 19.01
N VAL A 52 -7.74 -25.47 19.43
CA VAL A 52 -8.00 -24.66 20.63
C VAL A 52 -9.27 -23.81 20.53
N HIS A 53 -9.54 -23.19 19.37
CA HIS A 53 -10.76 -22.42 19.14
C HIS A 53 -11.99 -23.31 19.23
N ARG A 54 -11.94 -24.45 18.55
CA ARG A 54 -13.03 -25.42 18.51
C ARG A 54 -13.35 -25.96 19.92
N ARG A 55 -12.32 -26.29 20.69
CA ARG A 55 -12.46 -26.78 22.09
C ARG A 55 -13.07 -25.74 23.02
N ILE A 56 -12.70 -24.43 22.85
CA ILE A 56 -13.29 -23.34 23.64
C ILE A 56 -14.80 -23.26 23.36
N LEU A 57 -15.18 -23.16 22.07
CA LEU A 57 -16.59 -23.03 21.69
C LEU A 57 -17.41 -24.26 22.12
N TYR A 58 -16.86 -25.45 21.93
CA TYR A 58 -17.50 -26.70 22.35
C TYR A 58 -17.68 -26.78 23.86
N ALA A 59 -16.63 -26.50 24.65
CA ALA A 59 -16.71 -26.54 26.12
C ALA A 59 -17.72 -25.50 26.67
N MET A 60 -17.81 -24.32 26.07
CA MET A 60 -18.80 -23.31 26.45
C MET A 60 -20.22 -23.76 26.13
N ASN A 61 -20.43 -24.44 25.01
CA ASN A 61 -21.74 -25.02 24.64
C ASN A 61 -22.15 -26.12 25.59
N GLU A 62 -21.27 -27.08 25.86
CA GLU A 62 -21.51 -28.19 26.81
C GLU A 62 -21.80 -27.68 28.23
N SER A 63 -21.09 -26.60 28.64
CA SER A 63 -21.35 -25.99 29.97
C SER A 63 -22.59 -25.09 29.99
N GLY A 64 -23.32 -24.98 28.87
CA GLY A 64 -24.52 -24.14 28.76
C GLY A 64 -24.28 -22.66 28.84
N ILE A 65 -23.04 -22.18 28.54
CA ILE A 65 -22.66 -20.76 28.55
C ILE A 65 -23.03 -20.12 27.20
N THR A 66 -24.34 -20.08 26.93
CA THR A 66 -24.93 -19.66 25.68
C THR A 66 -25.37 -18.18 25.71
N PRO A 67 -25.70 -17.54 24.57
CA PRO A 67 -26.14 -16.13 24.52
C PRO A 67 -27.40 -15.83 25.32
N ARG A 68 -28.21 -16.85 25.61
CA ARG A 68 -29.46 -16.72 26.39
C ARG A 68 -29.23 -16.78 27.91
N ARG A 69 -28.03 -17.12 28.33
CA ARG A 69 -27.66 -17.26 29.77
C ARG A 69 -26.82 -16.05 30.20
N PRO A 70 -26.73 -15.74 31.49
CA PRO A 70 -25.77 -14.75 32.00
C PRO A 70 -24.33 -15.10 31.63
N HIS A 71 -23.45 -14.10 31.58
CA HIS A 71 -22.02 -14.30 31.46
C HIS A 71 -21.48 -15.16 32.63
N ALA A 72 -20.54 -16.03 32.35
CA ALA A 72 -19.82 -16.82 33.34
C ALA A 72 -18.38 -16.30 33.50
N LYS A 73 -17.78 -16.49 34.66
CA LYS A 73 -16.35 -16.15 34.86
C LYS A 73 -15.47 -16.85 33.81
N SER A 74 -14.60 -16.09 33.15
CA SER A 74 -13.69 -16.63 32.15
C SER A 74 -12.83 -17.78 32.66
N ALA A 75 -12.42 -17.70 33.94
CA ALA A 75 -11.68 -18.77 34.62
C ALA A 75 -12.41 -20.12 34.63
N ARG A 76 -13.75 -20.11 34.65
CA ARG A 76 -14.54 -21.36 34.56
C ARG A 76 -14.38 -22.00 33.19
N THR A 77 -14.59 -21.24 32.12
CA THR A 77 -14.42 -21.76 30.76
C THR A 77 -13.00 -22.25 30.53
N VAL A 78 -11.99 -21.48 30.93
CA VAL A 78 -10.58 -21.89 30.83
C VAL A 78 -10.31 -23.19 31.57
N GLY A 79 -10.82 -23.32 32.79
CA GLY A 79 -10.69 -24.56 33.60
C GLY A 79 -11.36 -25.77 32.94
N ASP A 80 -12.58 -25.60 32.42
CA ASP A 80 -13.29 -26.66 31.69
C ASP A 80 -12.53 -27.11 30.44
N VAL A 81 -11.98 -26.17 29.65
CA VAL A 81 -11.21 -26.46 28.43
C VAL A 81 -9.95 -27.25 28.77
N ILE A 82 -9.16 -26.78 29.75
CA ILE A 82 -7.89 -27.41 30.11
C ILE A 82 -8.13 -28.81 30.72
N GLY A 83 -9.08 -28.90 31.62
CA GLY A 83 -9.35 -30.13 32.32
C GLY A 83 -9.97 -31.23 31.46
N LYS A 84 -10.68 -30.85 30.38
CA LYS A 84 -11.47 -31.82 29.60
C LYS A 84 -10.90 -32.10 28.21
N TYR A 85 -10.31 -31.07 27.54
CA TYR A 85 -10.03 -31.17 26.10
C TYR A 85 -8.62 -30.70 25.68
N HIS A 86 -8.01 -29.73 26.37
CA HIS A 86 -6.80 -29.08 25.90
C HIS A 86 -5.71 -29.01 26.99
N PRO A 87 -4.84 -30.03 27.10
CA PRO A 87 -3.85 -30.13 28.18
C PRO A 87 -2.65 -29.21 28.00
N HIS A 88 -2.90 -27.88 27.91
CA HIS A 88 -1.89 -26.87 27.76
C HIS A 88 -2.10 -25.72 28.77
N GLY A 89 -1.19 -24.72 28.78
CA GLY A 89 -1.26 -23.62 29.74
C GLY A 89 -2.54 -22.79 29.67
N ASP A 90 -3.03 -22.37 30.82
CA ASP A 90 -4.23 -21.56 31.01
C ASP A 90 -4.17 -20.22 30.27
N THR A 91 -3.02 -19.60 30.25
CA THR A 91 -2.78 -18.33 29.52
C THR A 91 -3.06 -18.48 28.03
N ALA A 92 -2.61 -19.57 27.40
CA ALA A 92 -2.83 -19.79 25.97
C ALA A 92 -4.32 -19.93 25.62
N VAL A 93 -5.08 -20.63 26.45
CA VAL A 93 -6.53 -20.81 26.30
C VAL A 93 -7.25 -19.49 26.54
N TYR A 94 -6.89 -18.77 27.61
CA TYR A 94 -7.49 -17.47 27.93
C TYR A 94 -7.25 -16.43 26.85
N ASP A 95 -5.99 -16.27 26.40
CA ASP A 95 -5.64 -15.31 25.34
C ASP A 95 -6.37 -15.62 24.02
N THR A 96 -6.55 -16.90 23.72
CA THR A 96 -7.34 -17.33 22.56
C THR A 96 -8.81 -16.93 22.71
N MET A 97 -9.42 -17.19 23.87
CA MET A 97 -10.79 -16.79 24.16
C MET A 97 -10.96 -15.27 24.11
N VAL A 98 -10.01 -14.52 24.65
CA VAL A 98 -9.96 -13.06 24.58
C VAL A 98 -9.98 -12.59 23.13
N ARG A 99 -9.14 -13.19 22.26
CA ARG A 99 -9.09 -12.85 20.86
C ARG A 99 -10.41 -13.11 20.13
N LEU A 100 -11.12 -14.19 20.46
CA LEU A 100 -12.45 -14.49 19.90
C LEU A 100 -13.51 -13.45 20.27
N ALA A 101 -13.30 -12.66 21.33
CA ALA A 101 -14.20 -11.59 21.77
C ALA A 101 -13.83 -10.20 21.25
N GLN A 102 -12.62 -10.02 20.68
CA GLN A 102 -12.13 -8.71 20.28
C GLN A 102 -12.69 -8.28 18.92
N TRP A 103 -13.45 -7.19 18.89
CA TRP A 103 -14.03 -6.62 17.67
C TRP A 103 -12.99 -6.16 16.64
N PHE A 104 -11.77 -5.81 17.09
CA PHE A 104 -10.67 -5.40 16.21
C PHE A 104 -9.83 -6.58 15.71
N SER A 105 -10.03 -7.77 16.25
CA SER A 105 -9.35 -9.01 15.84
C SER A 105 -10.23 -9.88 14.95
N MET A 106 -11.54 -9.96 15.26
CA MET A 106 -12.52 -10.80 14.58
C MET A 106 -13.48 -9.94 13.75
N ARG A 107 -13.74 -10.35 12.50
CA ARG A 107 -14.75 -9.68 11.67
C ARG A 107 -16.17 -9.95 12.19
N VAL A 108 -16.38 -11.15 12.66
CA VAL A 108 -17.56 -11.59 13.37
C VAL A 108 -17.12 -12.26 14.68
N PRO A 109 -17.17 -11.55 15.82
CA PRO A 109 -16.82 -12.12 17.12
C PRO A 109 -17.64 -13.38 17.46
N LEU A 110 -17.00 -14.35 18.10
CA LEU A 110 -17.62 -15.62 18.49
C LEU A 110 -17.86 -15.73 20.00
N VAL A 111 -17.24 -14.85 20.77
CA VAL A 111 -17.39 -14.77 22.22
C VAL A 111 -17.88 -13.36 22.58
N ASP A 112 -18.89 -13.28 23.42
CA ASP A 112 -19.39 -12.04 24.03
C ASP A 112 -18.73 -11.88 25.40
N GLY A 113 -17.79 -10.91 25.47
CA GLY A 113 -16.98 -10.63 26.66
C GLY A 113 -17.53 -9.48 27.49
N HIS A 114 -17.56 -9.65 28.80
CA HIS A 114 -17.89 -8.61 29.77
C HIS A 114 -16.71 -8.31 30.67
N GLY A 115 -16.29 -7.03 30.69
CA GLY A 115 -15.09 -6.55 31.37
C GLY A 115 -14.01 -6.07 30.39
N ASN A 116 -12.76 -6.07 30.82
CA ASN A 116 -11.64 -5.65 29.97
C ASN A 116 -11.06 -6.84 29.21
N PHE A 117 -11.34 -6.93 27.91
CA PHE A 117 -10.81 -7.92 26.97
C PHE A 117 -9.67 -7.35 26.10
N GLY A 118 -8.93 -6.36 26.61
CA GLY A 118 -7.87 -5.69 25.86
C GLY A 118 -8.40 -4.57 24.96
N SER A 119 -7.47 -3.82 24.37
CA SER A 119 -7.80 -2.72 23.48
C SER A 119 -6.94 -2.72 22.22
N ILE A 120 -7.37 -1.95 21.20
CA ILE A 120 -6.58 -1.73 19.97
C ILE A 120 -5.27 -0.97 20.26
N ASP A 121 -5.16 -0.36 21.46
CA ASP A 121 -3.97 0.32 21.94
C ASP A 121 -2.87 -0.65 22.39
N GLY A 122 -3.23 -1.95 22.48
CA GLY A 122 -2.33 -2.99 22.92
C GLY A 122 -2.37 -3.23 24.43
N ASP A 123 -3.38 -2.69 25.13
CA ASP A 123 -3.61 -3.08 26.52
C ASP A 123 -3.99 -4.54 26.61
N SER A 124 -3.41 -5.23 27.57
CA SER A 124 -3.72 -6.62 27.84
C SER A 124 -5.12 -6.75 28.46
N ALA A 125 -5.77 -7.90 28.22
CA ALA A 125 -6.98 -8.23 28.94
C ALA A 125 -6.72 -8.32 30.44
N ALA A 126 -7.75 -8.03 31.26
CA ALA A 126 -7.69 -8.24 32.69
C ALA A 126 -7.57 -9.76 32.97
N ALA A 127 -7.02 -10.11 34.13
CA ALA A 127 -6.90 -11.53 34.49
C ALA A 127 -8.27 -12.24 34.47
N MET A 128 -8.28 -13.51 34.06
CA MET A 128 -9.51 -14.33 33.83
C MET A 128 -10.48 -14.43 35.02
N ARG A 129 -10.00 -14.15 36.25
CA ARG A 129 -10.84 -14.09 37.44
C ARG A 129 -11.73 -12.84 37.51
N TYR A 130 -11.41 -11.80 36.73
CA TYR A 130 -12.19 -10.55 36.71
C TYR A 130 -13.12 -10.45 35.51
N THR A 131 -12.76 -11.07 34.39
CA THR A 131 -13.56 -11.06 33.16
C THR A 131 -14.64 -12.14 33.18
N GLU A 132 -15.70 -11.91 32.42
CA GLU A 132 -16.78 -12.83 32.19
C GLU A 132 -17.04 -13.01 30.70
N ALA A 133 -17.44 -14.17 30.28
CA ALA A 133 -17.66 -14.47 28.86
C ALA A 133 -18.88 -15.41 28.70
N ARG A 134 -19.46 -15.36 27.51
CA ARG A 134 -20.43 -16.34 27.00
C ARG A 134 -20.25 -16.45 25.47
N LEU A 135 -20.83 -17.48 24.86
CA LEU A 135 -20.91 -17.56 23.40
C LEU A 135 -21.66 -16.35 22.84
N ASP A 136 -21.20 -15.82 21.73
CA ASP A 136 -21.99 -14.85 20.95
C ASP A 136 -22.96 -15.59 20.02
N LYS A 137 -23.98 -14.87 19.53
CA LYS A 137 -25.03 -15.44 18.68
C LYS A 137 -24.46 -16.13 17.42
N PRO A 138 -23.49 -15.55 16.68
CA PRO A 138 -22.88 -16.21 15.52
C PRO A 138 -22.19 -17.55 15.86
N ALA A 139 -21.62 -17.68 17.06
CA ALA A 139 -21.00 -18.94 17.46
C ALA A 139 -22.03 -20.10 17.56
N MET A 140 -23.28 -19.79 17.90
CA MET A 140 -24.33 -20.78 17.91
C MET A 140 -24.64 -21.35 16.51
N GLU A 141 -24.41 -20.58 15.45
CA GLU A 141 -24.57 -21.07 14.07
C GLU A 141 -23.43 -22.01 13.67
N LEU A 142 -22.25 -21.90 14.30
CA LEU A 142 -21.15 -22.86 14.08
C LEU A 142 -21.41 -24.20 14.81
N LEU A 143 -22.14 -24.17 15.93
CA LEU A 143 -22.39 -25.31 16.83
C LEU A 143 -23.76 -25.95 16.58
N ARG A 144 -24.60 -25.39 15.73
CA ARG A 144 -25.98 -25.82 15.52
C ARG A 144 -26.02 -27.24 14.97
N ASP A 145 -26.99 -28.02 15.46
CA ASP A 145 -27.23 -29.43 15.11
C ASP A 145 -26.06 -30.38 15.42
N LEU A 146 -25.15 -30.00 16.34
CA LEU A 146 -24.03 -30.84 16.77
C LEU A 146 -24.53 -32.13 17.48
N ASP A 147 -25.69 -32.06 18.12
CA ASP A 147 -26.36 -33.15 18.81
C ASP A 147 -27.07 -34.15 17.86
N LYS A 148 -27.03 -33.89 16.54
CA LYS A 148 -27.66 -34.75 15.53
C LYS A 148 -26.65 -35.59 14.71
N GLU A 149 -25.51 -35.91 15.26
CA GLU A 149 -24.49 -36.76 14.64
C GLU A 149 -23.99 -36.18 13.28
N THR A 150 -24.03 -34.86 13.14
CA THR A 150 -23.68 -34.15 11.88
C THR A 150 -22.21 -34.20 11.55
N VAL A 151 -21.36 -34.41 12.56
CA VAL A 151 -19.89 -34.46 12.43
C VAL A 151 -19.35 -35.62 13.22
N ASP A 152 -18.11 -36.02 12.93
CA ASP A 152 -17.43 -37.08 13.68
C ASP A 152 -16.89 -36.56 15.01
N PHE A 153 -16.86 -37.44 16.01
CA PHE A 153 -16.26 -37.22 17.31
C PHE A 153 -15.02 -38.08 17.45
N GLN A 154 -14.07 -37.63 18.23
CA GLN A 154 -12.85 -38.34 18.57
C GLN A 154 -12.64 -38.30 20.09
N PRO A 155 -11.94 -39.30 20.66
CA PRO A 155 -11.55 -39.23 22.07
C PRO A 155 -10.73 -37.98 22.38
N ASN A 156 -10.91 -37.43 23.58
CA ASN A 156 -10.05 -36.38 24.11
C ASN A 156 -8.64 -36.93 24.44
N TYR A 157 -7.78 -36.08 25.04
CA TYR A 157 -6.37 -36.40 25.30
C TYR A 157 -6.17 -37.59 26.32
N ASP A 158 -7.16 -37.95 27.12
CA ASP A 158 -7.10 -39.02 28.14
C ASP A 158 -8.17 -40.11 27.95
N ASP A 159 -8.82 -40.15 26.80
CA ASP A 159 -9.87 -41.05 26.38
C ASP A 159 -11.10 -41.09 27.33
N SER A 160 -11.25 -40.08 28.21
CA SER A 160 -12.36 -40.00 29.16
C SER A 160 -13.63 -39.38 28.58
N LEU A 161 -13.50 -38.53 27.56
CA LEU A 161 -14.57 -37.78 26.89
C LEU A 161 -14.35 -37.78 25.38
N GLU A 162 -15.37 -37.35 24.67
CA GLU A 162 -15.29 -37.14 23.23
C GLU A 162 -15.35 -35.64 22.86
N GLU A 163 -14.65 -35.26 21.82
CA GLU A 163 -14.68 -33.91 21.25
C GLU A 163 -14.94 -33.96 19.74
N PRO A 164 -15.61 -32.95 19.16
CA PRO A 164 -15.88 -32.96 17.74
C PRO A 164 -14.58 -32.71 16.94
N VAL A 165 -14.40 -33.49 15.89
CA VAL A 165 -13.26 -33.31 14.93
C VAL A 165 -13.37 -31.99 14.21
N VAL A 166 -14.60 -31.59 13.87
CA VAL A 166 -14.94 -30.34 13.17
C VAL A 166 -16.32 -29.88 13.64
N LEU A 167 -16.65 -28.59 13.54
CA LEU A 167 -18.00 -28.11 13.82
C LEU A 167 -18.86 -28.10 12.55
N PRO A 168 -20.21 -28.18 12.67
CA PRO A 168 -21.13 -28.10 11.54
C PRO A 168 -21.01 -26.82 10.71
N ALA A 169 -20.67 -25.67 11.35
CA ALA A 169 -20.28 -24.42 10.75
C ALA A 169 -21.20 -23.92 9.62
N ARG A 170 -22.43 -23.50 9.93
CA ARG A 170 -23.44 -23.05 8.95
C ARG A 170 -23.07 -21.80 8.13
N PHE A 171 -21.92 -21.20 8.35
CA PHE A 171 -21.35 -20.15 7.48
C PHE A 171 -19.86 -20.37 7.29
N PRO A 172 -19.25 -19.91 6.20
CA PRO A 172 -17.84 -20.15 5.85
C PRO A 172 -16.90 -19.32 6.75
N ASN A 173 -16.77 -19.72 8.00
CA ASN A 173 -16.04 -19.01 9.05
C ASN A 173 -14.56 -18.80 8.71
N LEU A 174 -13.92 -19.72 7.97
CA LEU A 174 -12.53 -19.56 7.55
C LEU A 174 -12.30 -18.28 6.75
N LEU A 175 -13.17 -17.97 5.80
CA LEU A 175 -13.11 -16.75 5.02
C LEU A 175 -13.61 -15.53 5.80
N VAL A 176 -14.70 -15.68 6.56
CA VAL A 176 -15.31 -14.56 7.30
C VAL A 176 -14.36 -14.00 8.35
N ASN A 177 -13.77 -14.83 9.19
CA ASN A 177 -12.88 -14.40 10.27
C ASN A 177 -11.40 -14.50 9.94
N GLY A 178 -11.06 -15.21 8.86
CA GLY A 178 -9.67 -15.47 8.50
C GLY A 178 -8.96 -16.34 9.54
N SER A 179 -7.67 -16.55 9.33
CA SER A 179 -6.81 -17.25 10.28
C SER A 179 -5.36 -16.86 10.06
N SER A 180 -4.58 -16.76 11.12
CA SER A 180 -3.13 -16.60 11.05
C SER A 180 -2.43 -17.59 11.97
N GLY A 181 -1.35 -18.23 11.51
CA GLY A 181 -0.61 -19.22 12.31
C GLY A 181 0.73 -19.56 11.70
N ILE A 182 1.67 -19.89 12.57
CA ILE A 182 3.03 -20.31 12.19
C ILE A 182 3.20 -21.76 12.62
N ALA A 183 3.39 -22.64 11.64
CA ALA A 183 3.71 -24.05 11.86
C ALA A 183 5.18 -24.33 11.51
N VAL A 184 5.60 -25.58 11.57
CA VAL A 184 6.95 -25.99 11.19
C VAL A 184 7.03 -26.02 9.65
N GLY A 185 7.90 -25.18 9.08
CA GLY A 185 8.14 -25.08 7.64
C GLY A 185 7.04 -24.40 6.82
N MET A 186 5.95 -23.96 7.46
CA MET A 186 4.84 -23.29 6.77
C MET A 186 4.10 -22.32 7.69
N ALA A 187 3.37 -21.37 7.10
CA ALA A 187 2.55 -20.43 7.83
C ALA A 187 1.24 -20.21 7.09
N THR A 188 0.17 -19.91 7.78
CA THR A 188 -1.10 -19.49 7.22
C THR A 188 -1.36 -18.02 7.57
N ASN A 189 -1.92 -17.27 6.62
CA ASN A 189 -2.36 -15.90 6.85
C ASN A 189 -3.53 -15.60 5.90
N ILE A 190 -4.72 -15.96 6.33
CA ILE A 190 -5.97 -15.81 5.59
C ILE A 190 -6.65 -14.53 6.07
N PRO A 191 -6.89 -13.55 5.20
CA PRO A 191 -7.54 -12.31 5.59
C PRO A 191 -9.03 -12.52 5.88
N PRO A 192 -9.63 -11.74 6.80
CA PRO A 192 -11.06 -11.76 7.05
C PRO A 192 -11.86 -11.11 5.91
N HIS A 193 -13.12 -11.54 5.71
CA HIS A 193 -14.02 -11.07 4.67
C HIS A 193 -15.38 -10.66 5.24
N ASN A 194 -16.16 -9.95 4.45
CA ASN A 194 -17.53 -9.59 4.81
C ASN A 194 -18.44 -10.82 4.78
N LEU A 195 -19.20 -11.04 5.85
CA LEU A 195 -20.09 -12.21 5.97
C LEU A 195 -21.12 -12.26 4.82
N GLY A 196 -21.80 -11.14 4.55
CA GLY A 196 -22.82 -11.09 3.51
C GLY A 196 -22.27 -11.37 2.11
N GLU A 197 -21.10 -10.77 1.78
CA GLU A 197 -20.42 -10.99 0.50
C GLU A 197 -19.90 -12.42 0.35
N THR A 198 -19.40 -13.00 1.44
CA THR A 198 -18.92 -14.40 1.43
C THR A 198 -20.06 -15.37 1.23
N ILE A 199 -21.23 -15.11 1.83
CA ILE A 199 -22.44 -15.89 1.62
C ILE A 199 -22.91 -15.75 0.16
N ASP A 200 -22.92 -14.54 -0.40
CA ASP A 200 -23.30 -14.32 -1.80
C ASP A 200 -22.38 -15.10 -2.76
N ALA A 201 -21.08 -15.09 -2.51
CA ALA A 201 -20.12 -15.86 -3.30
C ALA A 201 -20.36 -17.37 -3.17
N THR A 202 -20.69 -17.85 -1.97
CA THR A 202 -21.06 -19.27 -1.76
C THR A 202 -22.35 -19.64 -2.50
N CYS A 203 -23.37 -18.80 -2.43
CA CYS A 203 -24.62 -19.00 -3.17
C CYS A 203 -24.38 -19.00 -4.70
N MET A 204 -23.54 -18.08 -5.20
CA MET A 204 -23.19 -18.04 -6.63
C MET A 204 -22.51 -19.34 -7.09
N MET A 205 -21.67 -19.92 -6.22
CA MET A 205 -20.99 -21.17 -6.51
C MET A 205 -21.91 -22.40 -6.41
N LEU A 206 -22.93 -22.38 -5.55
CA LEU A 206 -24.00 -23.40 -5.50
C LEU A 206 -24.84 -23.37 -6.79
N ASP A 207 -25.15 -22.17 -7.28
CA ASP A 207 -25.93 -21.99 -8.53
C ASP A 207 -25.10 -22.36 -9.78
N ASN A 208 -23.78 -22.14 -9.78
CA ASN A 208 -22.88 -22.44 -10.89
C ASN A 208 -21.51 -22.90 -10.37
N PRO A 209 -21.24 -24.21 -10.32
CA PRO A 209 -19.94 -24.75 -9.88
C PRO A 209 -18.76 -24.31 -10.77
N ASP A 210 -19.01 -23.94 -12.03
CA ASP A 210 -17.97 -23.51 -12.98
C ASP A 210 -17.68 -22.01 -12.95
N VAL A 211 -18.28 -21.26 -11.99
CA VAL A 211 -18.06 -19.83 -11.83
C VAL A 211 -16.55 -19.50 -11.75
N THR A 212 -16.13 -18.46 -12.44
CA THR A 212 -14.74 -18.00 -12.46
C THR A 212 -14.42 -17.14 -11.23
N THR A 213 -13.13 -17.02 -10.89
CA THR A 213 -12.69 -16.14 -9.79
C THR A 213 -13.07 -14.67 -10.06
N GLU A 214 -13.02 -14.23 -11.31
CA GLU A 214 -13.42 -12.86 -11.69
C GLU A 214 -14.90 -12.60 -11.45
N GLU A 215 -15.76 -13.56 -11.74
CA GLU A 215 -17.21 -13.48 -11.44
C GLU A 215 -17.45 -13.47 -9.93
N LEU A 216 -16.78 -14.32 -9.16
CA LEU A 216 -16.84 -14.32 -7.70
C LEU A 216 -16.42 -12.97 -7.11
N MET A 217 -15.42 -12.31 -7.70
CA MET A 217 -14.96 -10.98 -7.28
C MET A 217 -15.98 -9.85 -7.55
N THR A 218 -17.06 -10.11 -8.30
CA THR A 218 -18.15 -9.13 -8.45
C THR A 218 -18.98 -9.01 -7.17
N VAL A 219 -19.13 -10.09 -6.44
CA VAL A 219 -19.88 -10.15 -5.17
C VAL A 219 -18.99 -10.16 -3.93
N LEU A 220 -17.77 -10.70 -4.04
CA LEU A 220 -16.74 -10.70 -2.99
C LEU A 220 -15.47 -9.97 -3.50
N PRO A 221 -15.48 -8.62 -3.54
CA PRO A 221 -14.44 -7.85 -4.20
C PRO A 221 -13.07 -7.90 -3.52
N GLY A 222 -13.00 -8.38 -2.27
CA GLY A 222 -11.76 -8.51 -1.52
C GLY A 222 -11.97 -8.63 -0.01
N PRO A 223 -10.90 -8.75 0.77
CA PRO A 223 -10.93 -8.78 2.23
C PRO A 223 -11.68 -7.60 2.85
N ASP A 224 -12.22 -7.81 4.05
CA ASP A 224 -12.93 -6.81 4.84
C ASP A 224 -12.45 -6.86 6.28
N PHE A 225 -11.47 -6.02 6.59
CA PHE A 225 -10.82 -6.00 7.89
C PHE A 225 -11.71 -5.37 8.97
N PRO A 226 -11.72 -5.91 10.20
CA PRO A 226 -12.54 -5.38 11.29
C PRO A 226 -12.24 -3.91 11.63
N THR A 227 -11.00 -3.46 11.44
CA THR A 227 -10.54 -2.09 11.69
C THR A 227 -10.78 -1.12 10.52
N GLY A 228 -11.38 -1.58 9.41
CA GLY A 228 -11.61 -0.77 8.22
C GLY A 228 -10.36 -0.58 7.38
N ALA A 229 -9.92 0.66 7.21
CA ALA A 229 -8.79 1.07 6.38
C ALA A 229 -9.03 0.89 4.86
N ILE A 230 -8.02 1.06 4.05
CA ILE A 230 -8.10 1.09 2.59
C ILE A 230 -7.12 0.08 1.99
N ILE A 231 -7.61 -0.84 1.17
CA ILE A 231 -6.76 -1.71 0.34
C ILE A 231 -6.43 -0.96 -0.95
N MET A 232 -5.15 -0.92 -1.29
CA MET A 232 -4.61 -0.22 -2.45
C MET A 232 -4.35 -1.20 -3.59
N GLY A 233 -5.14 -1.08 -4.67
CA GLY A 233 -5.06 -1.99 -5.83
C GLY A 233 -5.88 -3.26 -5.68
N ARG A 234 -6.14 -3.92 -6.81
CA ARG A 234 -6.90 -5.17 -6.90
C ARG A 234 -6.06 -6.37 -7.33
N GLU A 235 -4.86 -6.13 -7.88
CA GLU A 235 -4.01 -7.18 -8.42
C GLU A 235 -3.63 -8.20 -7.35
N GLY A 236 -3.19 -7.73 -6.17
CA GLY A 236 -2.83 -8.63 -5.07
C GLY A 236 -4.01 -9.42 -4.50
N ILE A 237 -5.25 -8.87 -4.58
CA ILE A 237 -6.47 -9.61 -4.22
C ILE A 237 -6.72 -10.73 -5.24
N LYS A 238 -6.67 -10.39 -6.53
CA LYS A 238 -6.88 -11.36 -7.62
C LYS A 238 -5.86 -12.50 -7.52
N GLU A 239 -4.59 -12.18 -7.36
CA GLU A 239 -3.52 -13.17 -7.19
C GLU A 239 -3.78 -14.09 -5.99
N ALA A 240 -4.17 -13.51 -4.83
CA ALA A 240 -4.49 -14.30 -3.64
C ALA A 240 -5.69 -15.23 -3.88
N TYR A 241 -6.73 -14.78 -4.57
CA TYR A 241 -7.92 -15.57 -4.83
C TYR A 241 -7.70 -16.66 -5.88
N GLU A 242 -6.84 -16.45 -6.85
CA GLU A 242 -6.50 -17.44 -7.88
C GLU A 242 -5.50 -18.49 -7.40
N THR A 243 -4.47 -18.06 -6.68
CA THR A 243 -3.31 -18.92 -6.34
C THR A 243 -3.22 -19.30 -4.87
N GLY A 244 -4.03 -18.70 -4.01
CA GLY A 244 -3.91 -18.78 -2.55
C GLY A 244 -2.77 -17.96 -1.97
N ARG A 245 -2.03 -17.19 -2.79
CA ARG A 245 -0.93 -16.30 -2.35
C ARG A 245 -1.02 -14.98 -3.04
N GLY A 246 -0.81 -13.89 -2.27
CA GLY A 246 -0.83 -12.55 -2.81
C GLY A 246 -0.33 -11.54 -1.78
N SER A 247 -0.06 -10.32 -2.22
CA SER A 247 0.36 -9.24 -1.32
C SER A 247 -0.57 -8.04 -1.45
N LEU A 248 -1.15 -7.63 -0.33
CA LEU A 248 -2.05 -6.49 -0.24
C LEU A 248 -1.33 -5.33 0.42
N THR A 249 -1.51 -4.12 -0.10
CA THR A 249 -1.10 -2.90 0.59
C THR A 249 -2.30 -2.27 1.29
N ILE A 250 -2.23 -2.13 2.61
CA ILE A 250 -3.29 -1.55 3.43
C ILE A 250 -2.83 -0.19 3.92
N ARG A 251 -3.63 0.85 3.70
CA ARG A 251 -3.42 2.22 4.19
C ARG A 251 -4.48 2.62 5.19
N SER A 252 -4.05 3.39 6.19
CA SER A 252 -4.94 4.11 7.09
C SER A 252 -5.86 5.04 6.32
N LYS A 253 -7.06 5.23 6.83
CA LYS A 253 -7.96 6.27 6.34
C LYS A 253 -7.62 7.59 6.99
N CYS A 254 -7.09 8.50 6.18
CA CYS A 254 -6.65 9.82 6.60
C CYS A 254 -7.45 10.90 5.87
N ARG A 255 -7.72 12.00 6.57
CA ARG A 255 -8.28 13.24 6.00
C ARG A 255 -7.39 14.40 6.37
N ILE A 256 -7.28 15.36 5.47
CA ILE A 256 -6.59 16.61 5.72
C ILE A 256 -7.65 17.66 6.06
N GLU A 257 -7.47 18.32 7.19
CA GLU A 257 -8.34 19.40 7.66
C GLU A 257 -7.57 20.72 7.64
N GLU A 258 -8.15 21.75 7.01
CA GLU A 258 -7.60 23.08 7.01
C GLU A 258 -8.12 23.85 8.23
N GLY A 259 -7.23 24.25 9.10
CA GLY A 259 -7.53 25.02 10.28
C GLY A 259 -7.51 26.53 10.03
N LYS A 260 -7.91 27.31 11.03
CA LYS A 260 -7.82 28.79 11.02
C LYS A 260 -6.33 29.21 10.90
N ASN A 261 -6.05 30.24 10.12
CA ASN A 261 -4.71 30.85 9.91
C ASN A 261 -3.72 29.99 9.06
N GLY A 262 -4.19 29.19 8.10
CA GLY A 262 -3.33 28.43 7.19
C GLY A 262 -2.54 27.31 7.86
N LYS A 263 -2.97 26.85 9.03
CA LYS A 263 -2.48 25.63 9.65
C LYS A 263 -3.37 24.47 9.20
N SER A 264 -2.76 23.36 8.84
CA SER A 264 -3.48 22.13 8.47
C SER A 264 -3.18 21.04 9.47
N SER A 265 -4.11 20.11 9.64
CA SER A 265 -3.94 18.89 10.42
C SER A 265 -4.28 17.67 9.60
N ILE A 266 -3.61 16.55 9.87
CA ILE A 266 -3.90 15.24 9.32
C ILE A 266 -4.63 14.46 10.38
N VAL A 267 -5.87 14.05 10.09
CA VAL A 267 -6.70 13.27 11.00
C VAL A 267 -6.77 11.83 10.49
N ILE A 268 -6.39 10.87 11.33
CA ILE A 268 -6.39 9.45 11.04
C ILE A 268 -7.58 8.83 11.76
N SER A 269 -8.58 8.35 11.02
CA SER A 269 -9.81 7.76 11.56
C SER A 269 -9.81 6.23 11.59
N GLU A 270 -9.01 5.58 10.77
CA GLU A 270 -8.88 4.12 10.72
C GLU A 270 -7.43 3.74 10.53
N ILE A 271 -6.99 2.68 11.21
CA ILE A 271 -5.63 2.13 11.11
C ILE A 271 -5.64 0.74 10.48
N PRO A 272 -4.55 0.29 9.84
CA PRO A 272 -4.49 -1.03 9.24
C PRO A 272 -4.68 -2.15 10.27
N TYR A 273 -5.21 -3.26 9.80
CA TYR A 273 -5.45 -4.45 10.61
C TYR A 273 -4.17 -4.95 11.29
N GLN A 274 -4.28 -5.36 12.56
CA GLN A 274 -3.18 -5.82 13.44
C GLN A 274 -2.11 -4.75 13.77
N VAL A 275 -2.34 -3.49 13.46
CA VAL A 275 -1.47 -2.40 13.89
C VAL A 275 -1.85 -1.94 15.31
N ASN A 276 -0.84 -1.86 16.17
CA ASN A 276 -1.00 -1.33 17.53
C ASN A 276 -0.94 0.20 17.49
N ARG A 277 -2.00 0.86 17.98
CA ARG A 277 -2.14 2.33 17.95
C ARG A 277 -1.07 3.03 18.78
N THR A 278 -0.79 2.56 19.99
CA THR A 278 0.23 3.14 20.87
C THR A 278 1.62 3.09 20.27
N ASN A 279 1.98 1.96 19.66
CA ASN A 279 3.28 1.81 18.99
C ASN A 279 3.38 2.71 17.75
N LEU A 280 2.28 2.89 17.03
CA LEU A 280 2.20 3.82 15.90
C LEU A 280 2.44 5.27 16.37
N LEU A 281 1.77 5.71 17.44
CA LEU A 281 1.95 7.05 18.03
C LEU A 281 3.39 7.27 18.51
N LYS A 282 3.97 6.30 19.21
CA LYS A 282 5.39 6.34 19.64
C LYS A 282 6.33 6.51 18.43
N LYS A 283 6.10 5.73 17.36
CA LYS A 283 6.91 5.81 16.14
C LYS A 283 6.82 7.18 15.47
N ILE A 284 5.62 7.77 15.41
CA ILE A 284 5.43 9.13 14.87
C ILE A 284 6.19 10.16 15.74
N ALA A 285 6.06 10.07 17.06
CA ALA A 285 6.77 10.95 17.99
C ALA A 285 8.30 10.84 17.86
N ASP A 286 8.82 9.63 17.71
CA ASP A 286 10.25 9.39 17.47
C ASP A 286 10.73 10.04 16.16
N LEU A 287 9.97 9.93 15.07
CA LEU A 287 10.31 10.56 13.78
C LEU A 287 10.33 12.09 13.88
N VAL A 288 9.44 12.67 14.68
CA VAL A 288 9.42 14.13 14.96
C VAL A 288 10.65 14.53 15.77
N ARG A 289 10.99 13.80 16.84
CA ARG A 289 12.17 14.04 17.67
C ARG A 289 13.47 13.93 16.87
N ASP A 290 13.56 12.93 15.99
CA ASP A 290 14.70 12.68 15.11
C ASP A 290 14.77 13.64 13.91
N LYS A 291 13.87 14.65 13.85
CA LYS A 291 13.78 15.64 12.76
C LYS A 291 13.55 15.07 11.36
N LYS A 292 13.02 13.85 11.27
CA LYS A 292 12.60 13.24 9.99
C LYS A 292 11.24 13.75 9.53
N LEU A 293 10.44 14.28 10.46
CA LEU A 293 9.17 14.96 10.21
C LEU A 293 9.18 16.35 10.87
N PRO A 294 10.04 17.26 10.40
CA PRO A 294 10.19 18.59 11.00
C PRO A 294 8.95 19.48 10.80
N GLU A 295 8.07 19.12 9.87
CA GLU A 295 6.83 19.82 9.55
C GLU A 295 5.73 19.60 10.58
N VAL A 296 5.82 18.56 11.41
CA VAL A 296 4.84 18.26 12.48
C VAL A 296 5.05 19.21 13.66
N SER A 297 3.96 19.77 14.16
CA SER A 297 3.91 20.67 15.32
C SER A 297 3.54 19.94 16.61
N ALA A 298 2.48 19.13 16.56
CA ALA A 298 1.98 18.34 17.69
C ALA A 298 1.28 17.06 17.19
N VAL A 299 1.14 16.07 18.07
CA VAL A 299 0.38 14.86 17.83
C VAL A 299 -0.59 14.70 19.00
N HIS A 300 -1.87 14.62 18.71
CA HIS A 300 -2.95 14.46 19.68
C HIS A 300 -3.65 13.14 19.51
N ASP A 301 -3.89 12.45 20.60
CA ASP A 301 -4.77 11.29 20.65
C ASP A 301 -6.15 11.76 21.08
N ALA A 302 -7.09 11.82 20.15
CA ALA A 302 -8.47 12.26 20.37
C ALA A 302 -9.47 11.09 20.28
N ALA A 303 -8.98 9.85 20.44
CA ALA A 303 -9.84 8.67 20.43
C ALA A 303 -10.86 8.71 21.58
N ASP A 304 -12.10 8.43 21.23
CA ASP A 304 -13.20 8.30 22.18
C ASP A 304 -13.99 7.01 21.92
N ARG A 305 -15.18 6.87 22.55
CA ARG A 305 -16.06 5.71 22.34
C ARG A 305 -16.62 5.62 20.92
N SER A 306 -16.55 6.70 20.13
CA SER A 306 -17.09 6.76 18.75
C SER A 306 -16.07 6.36 17.70
N GLY A 307 -14.77 6.33 18.01
CA GLY A 307 -13.75 5.91 17.05
C GLY A 307 -12.32 6.25 17.42
N ILE A 308 -11.45 5.98 16.47
CA ILE A 308 -10.01 6.30 16.54
C ILE A 308 -9.82 7.62 15.81
N ASP A 309 -9.47 8.69 16.53
CA ASP A 309 -9.02 9.93 15.91
C ASP A 309 -7.61 10.28 16.42
N ILE A 310 -6.62 10.11 15.56
CA ILE A 310 -5.26 10.61 15.80
C ILE A 310 -5.10 11.88 14.97
N ILE A 311 -4.85 12.99 15.64
CA ILE A 311 -4.71 14.31 15.01
C ILE A 311 -3.24 14.70 15.00
N ILE A 312 -2.69 14.93 13.82
CA ILE A 312 -1.31 15.39 13.61
C ILE A 312 -1.36 16.82 13.11
N ASP A 313 -1.03 17.78 13.99
CA ASP A 313 -0.98 19.20 13.65
C ASP A 313 0.30 19.54 12.90
N LEU A 314 0.16 20.26 11.80
CA LEU A 314 1.27 20.69 10.97
C LEU A 314 1.68 22.13 11.28
N LYS A 315 2.94 22.44 11.04
CA LYS A 315 3.45 23.81 11.09
C LYS A 315 2.89 24.64 9.95
N GLN A 316 2.88 25.95 10.14
CA GLN A 316 2.53 26.89 9.08
C GLN A 316 3.44 26.67 7.85
N ASN A 317 2.85 26.66 6.64
CA ASN A 317 3.51 26.40 5.36
C ASN A 317 3.98 24.95 5.12
N ALA A 318 3.63 24.00 5.97
CA ALA A 318 3.83 22.59 5.65
C ALA A 318 2.84 22.16 4.55
N ILE A 319 3.30 21.30 3.66
CA ILE A 319 2.46 20.70 2.60
C ILE A 319 1.90 19.38 3.14
N PRO A 320 0.59 19.32 3.48
CA PRO A 320 0.02 18.16 4.18
C PRO A 320 0.20 16.84 3.44
N GLN A 321 0.09 16.86 2.08
CA GLN A 321 0.23 15.65 1.28
C GLN A 321 1.64 15.05 1.35
N VAL A 322 2.67 15.89 1.36
CA VAL A 322 4.07 15.45 1.49
C VAL A 322 4.32 14.82 2.85
N VAL A 323 3.78 15.44 3.91
CA VAL A 323 3.88 14.89 5.28
C VAL A 323 3.16 13.55 5.36
N LEU A 324 1.95 13.45 4.79
CA LEU A 324 1.18 12.22 4.76
C LEU A 324 1.93 11.10 4.01
N ASN A 325 2.55 11.40 2.88
CA ASN A 325 3.37 10.46 2.13
C ASN A 325 4.58 9.98 2.93
N LYS A 326 5.27 10.91 3.64
CA LYS A 326 6.36 10.55 4.57
C LYS A 326 5.87 9.64 5.71
N LEU A 327 4.69 9.90 6.25
CA LEU A 327 4.07 9.07 7.28
C LEU A 327 3.78 7.66 6.75
N TYR A 328 3.21 7.51 5.55
CA TYR A 328 2.99 6.20 4.92
C TYR A 328 4.30 5.42 4.72
N LYS A 329 5.38 6.11 4.32
CA LYS A 329 6.68 5.45 4.08
C LYS A 329 7.41 5.03 5.34
N HIS A 330 7.29 5.79 6.43
CA HIS A 330 8.12 5.61 7.62
C HIS A 330 7.38 5.03 8.83
N THR A 331 6.06 4.81 8.73
CA THR A 331 5.23 4.31 9.82
C THR A 331 4.30 3.21 9.36
N GLN A 332 3.62 2.57 10.32
CA GLN A 332 2.59 1.55 10.06
C GLN A 332 1.24 2.12 9.60
N LEU A 333 1.17 3.40 9.19
CA LEU A 333 0.00 3.92 8.49
C LEU A 333 -0.19 3.31 7.11
N GLN A 334 0.84 2.70 6.57
CA GLN A 334 0.79 1.79 5.43
C GLN A 334 1.54 0.51 5.78
N VAL A 335 0.90 -0.64 5.58
CA VAL A 335 1.50 -1.96 5.82
C VAL A 335 1.22 -2.90 4.65
N GLY A 336 2.13 -3.83 4.41
CA GLY A 336 1.89 -4.96 3.54
C GLY A 336 1.23 -6.11 4.30
N PHE A 337 0.19 -6.71 3.73
CA PHE A 337 -0.43 -7.93 4.23
C PHE A 337 -0.20 -9.05 3.21
N GLY A 338 0.68 -9.98 3.55
CA GLY A 338 0.95 -11.16 2.71
C GLY A 338 -0.13 -12.21 2.93
N CYS A 339 -0.95 -12.46 1.92
CA CYS A 339 -1.93 -13.55 1.94
C CYS A 339 -1.21 -14.89 1.71
N ASN A 340 -1.51 -15.88 2.55
CA ASN A 340 -1.16 -17.28 2.36
C ASN A 340 -2.34 -18.12 2.84
N MET A 341 -3.17 -18.53 1.90
CA MET A 341 -4.44 -19.20 2.18
C MET A 341 -4.24 -20.70 2.39
N LEU A 342 -3.42 -21.04 3.39
CA LEU A 342 -3.07 -22.41 3.78
C LEU A 342 -4.05 -22.93 4.84
N ALA A 343 -4.71 -24.05 4.57
CA ALA A 343 -5.63 -24.72 5.51
C ALA A 343 -5.47 -26.23 5.44
N LEU A 344 -6.04 -26.92 6.42
CA LEU A 344 -6.10 -28.39 6.44
C LEU A 344 -7.29 -28.88 5.64
N VAL A 345 -7.03 -29.75 4.67
CA VAL A 345 -8.03 -30.51 3.92
C VAL A 345 -7.84 -31.98 4.29
N ASN A 346 -8.77 -32.54 5.03
CA ASN A 346 -8.67 -33.93 5.54
C ASN A 346 -7.32 -34.19 6.26
N GLY A 347 -6.89 -33.26 7.11
CA GLY A 347 -5.65 -33.37 7.86
C GLY A 347 -4.37 -33.04 7.06
N VAL A 348 -4.46 -32.73 5.75
CA VAL A 348 -3.32 -32.41 4.89
C VAL A 348 -3.27 -30.91 4.63
N PRO A 349 -2.13 -30.20 4.90
CA PRO A 349 -2.00 -28.78 4.64
C PRO A 349 -1.97 -28.53 3.14
N ARG A 350 -2.83 -27.63 2.64
CA ARG A 350 -2.91 -27.18 1.25
C ARG A 350 -3.06 -25.69 1.16
N THR A 351 -2.37 -25.07 0.22
CA THR A 351 -2.64 -23.68 -0.18
C THR A 351 -3.81 -23.72 -1.17
N LEU A 352 -4.87 -23.01 -0.85
CA LEU A 352 -6.14 -23.10 -1.56
C LEU A 352 -6.48 -21.75 -2.22
N SER A 353 -7.03 -21.78 -3.42
CA SER A 353 -7.71 -20.66 -4.05
C SER A 353 -9.03 -20.34 -3.34
N LEU A 354 -9.61 -19.16 -3.62
CA LEU A 354 -10.93 -18.81 -3.10
C LEU A 354 -11.99 -19.85 -3.49
N LYS A 355 -11.99 -20.26 -4.76
CA LYS A 355 -12.92 -21.25 -5.30
C LYS A 355 -12.79 -22.59 -4.57
N GLU A 356 -11.57 -23.06 -4.33
CA GLU A 356 -11.34 -24.32 -3.60
C GLU A 356 -11.81 -24.22 -2.13
N MET A 357 -11.59 -23.07 -1.45
CA MET A 357 -12.09 -22.91 -0.08
C MET A 357 -13.60 -22.98 0.00
N LEU A 358 -14.30 -22.30 -0.90
CA LEU A 358 -15.76 -22.35 -0.99
C LEU A 358 -16.26 -23.74 -1.37
N HIS A 359 -15.57 -24.43 -2.26
CA HIS A 359 -15.91 -25.79 -2.66
C HIS A 359 -15.83 -26.77 -1.47
N TYR A 360 -14.72 -26.78 -0.72
CA TYR A 360 -14.60 -27.64 0.44
C TYR A 360 -15.60 -27.30 1.54
N TYR A 361 -15.96 -26.03 1.69
CA TYR A 361 -17.02 -25.62 2.60
C TYR A 361 -18.39 -26.16 2.14
N ILE A 362 -18.72 -26.08 0.86
CA ILE A 362 -19.98 -26.61 0.31
C ILE A 362 -20.06 -28.12 0.51
N LEU A 363 -19.00 -28.86 0.18
CA LEU A 363 -18.95 -30.30 0.41
C LEU A 363 -19.19 -30.68 1.89
N HIS A 364 -18.63 -29.87 2.80
CA HIS A 364 -18.88 -30.06 4.23
C HIS A 364 -20.35 -29.81 4.59
N GLN A 365 -20.96 -28.78 4.02
CA GLN A 365 -22.38 -28.49 4.28
C GLN A 365 -23.30 -29.59 3.70
N GLU A 366 -22.99 -30.13 2.54
CA GLU A 366 -23.71 -31.28 1.99
C GLU A 366 -23.67 -32.48 2.93
N GLU A 367 -22.49 -32.82 3.47
CA GLU A 367 -22.33 -33.89 4.43
C GLU A 367 -23.11 -33.62 5.73
N VAL A 368 -23.03 -32.41 6.26
CA VAL A 368 -23.74 -32.00 7.49
C VAL A 368 -25.25 -32.12 7.32
N ILE A 369 -25.81 -31.65 6.19
CA ILE A 369 -27.25 -31.72 5.93
C ILE A 369 -27.69 -33.16 5.69
N GLU A 370 -26.91 -33.96 4.95
CA GLU A 370 -27.20 -35.35 4.74
C GLU A 370 -27.25 -36.14 6.08
N ARG A 371 -26.25 -35.97 6.92
CA ARG A 371 -26.19 -36.64 8.25
C ARG A 371 -27.32 -36.17 9.16
N ARG A 372 -27.58 -34.85 9.22
CA ARG A 372 -28.72 -34.29 9.98
C ARG A 372 -30.05 -34.86 9.49
N THR A 373 -30.23 -34.91 8.17
CA THR A 373 -31.46 -35.44 7.60
C THR A 373 -31.66 -36.92 7.88
N ARG A 374 -30.61 -37.73 7.85
CA ARG A 374 -30.66 -39.13 8.24
C ARG A 374 -31.01 -39.30 9.70
N TYR A 375 -30.46 -38.47 10.59
CA TYR A 375 -30.80 -38.48 12.00
C TYR A 375 -32.26 -38.09 12.24
N ASP A 376 -32.73 -37.01 11.65
CA ASP A 376 -34.11 -36.56 11.77
C ASP A 376 -35.11 -37.54 11.14
N LEU A 377 -34.73 -38.15 9.99
CA LEU A 377 -35.53 -39.24 9.37
C LEU A 377 -35.66 -40.43 10.29
N ALA A 378 -34.55 -40.97 10.85
CA ALA A 378 -34.60 -42.10 11.73
C ALA A 378 -35.43 -41.83 12.99
N LYS A 379 -35.33 -40.61 13.54
CA LYS A 379 -36.13 -40.16 14.67
C LYS A 379 -37.63 -40.04 14.33
N ALA A 380 -37.93 -39.47 13.14
CA ALA A 380 -39.30 -39.36 12.67
C ALA A 380 -39.92 -40.72 12.36
N GLU A 381 -39.21 -41.64 11.71
CA GLU A 381 -39.66 -43.00 11.44
C GLU A 381 -39.88 -43.77 12.74
N ALA A 382 -38.99 -43.69 13.73
CA ALA A 382 -39.14 -44.33 15.01
C ALA A 382 -40.39 -43.78 15.75
N ARG A 383 -40.63 -42.45 15.68
CA ARG A 383 -41.82 -41.85 16.30
C ARG A 383 -43.10 -42.22 15.57
N ALA A 384 -43.11 -42.15 14.23
CA ALA A 384 -44.26 -42.55 13.41
C ALA A 384 -44.62 -44.00 13.63
N HIS A 385 -43.65 -44.91 13.72
CA HIS A 385 -43.84 -46.32 14.04
C HIS A 385 -44.61 -46.54 15.35
N ILE A 386 -44.24 -45.79 16.39
CA ILE A 386 -44.96 -45.85 17.67
C ILE A 386 -46.39 -45.32 17.54
N LEU A 387 -46.58 -44.20 16.86
CA LEU A 387 -47.91 -43.59 16.65
C LEU A 387 -48.80 -44.48 15.78
N GLU A 388 -48.29 -45.21 14.80
CA GLU A 388 -49.02 -46.19 14.02
C GLU A 388 -49.54 -47.33 14.93
N GLY A 389 -48.72 -47.80 15.88
CA GLY A 389 -49.16 -48.72 16.89
C GLY A 389 -50.27 -48.17 17.75
N PHE A 390 -50.21 -46.88 18.12
CA PHE A 390 -51.28 -46.27 18.92
C PHE A 390 -52.59 -46.14 18.10
N VAL A 391 -52.56 -45.80 16.82
CA VAL A 391 -53.74 -45.75 15.96
C VAL A 391 -54.39 -47.13 15.91
N ILE A 392 -53.62 -48.18 15.63
CA ILE A 392 -54.13 -49.59 15.62
C ILE A 392 -54.77 -49.99 16.98
N ALA A 393 -54.15 -49.59 18.08
CA ALA A 393 -54.60 -49.85 19.40
C ALA A 393 -55.91 -49.08 19.74
N LEU A 394 -56.05 -47.86 19.28
CA LEU A 394 -57.23 -47.01 19.50
C LEU A 394 -58.42 -47.38 18.62
N ASP A 395 -58.20 -48.04 17.49
CA ASP A 395 -59.23 -48.51 16.59
C ASP A 395 -60.03 -49.73 17.29
N ASP A 396 -59.38 -50.51 18.12
CA ASP A 396 -60.02 -51.56 18.88
C ASP A 396 -59.58 -51.59 20.37
N ILE A 397 -59.85 -50.44 21.03
CA ILE A 397 -59.36 -50.16 22.37
C ILE A 397 -59.91 -51.16 23.44
N ASP A 398 -61.14 -51.62 23.23
CA ASP A 398 -61.79 -52.60 24.17
C ASP A 398 -61.04 -53.88 24.14
N LYS A 399 -60.61 -54.37 23.01
CA LYS A 399 -59.81 -55.59 22.86
C LYS A 399 -58.42 -55.40 23.47
N VAL A 400 -57.79 -54.30 23.32
CA VAL A 400 -56.50 -53.95 23.94
C VAL A 400 -56.65 -54.00 25.45
N ILE A 401 -57.65 -53.35 26.04
CA ILE A 401 -57.90 -53.32 27.48
C ILE A 401 -58.17 -54.73 28.00
N ASN A 402 -58.95 -55.54 27.28
CA ASN A 402 -59.24 -56.89 27.65
C ASN A 402 -57.99 -57.78 27.64
N ILE A 403 -57.11 -57.69 26.70
CA ILE A 403 -55.84 -58.42 26.66
C ILE A 403 -54.98 -58.03 27.85
N ILE A 404 -54.80 -56.75 28.11
CA ILE A 404 -53.98 -56.24 29.22
C ILE A 404 -54.54 -56.75 30.59
N ARG A 405 -55.83 -56.63 30.75
CA ARG A 405 -56.49 -57.07 32.05
C ARG A 405 -56.47 -58.56 32.26
N SER A 406 -56.49 -59.38 31.20
CA SER A 406 -56.51 -60.86 31.29
C SER A 406 -55.13 -61.50 31.33
N SER A 407 -54.02 -60.67 31.17
CA SER A 407 -52.65 -61.15 31.26
C SER A 407 -52.14 -61.06 32.72
N GLU A 408 -51.34 -62.02 33.14
CA GLU A 408 -50.79 -62.04 34.49
C GLU A 408 -49.50 -61.30 34.66
N THR A 409 -48.79 -61.08 33.53
CA THR A 409 -47.52 -60.34 33.48
C THR A 409 -47.47 -59.40 32.28
N ASP A 410 -46.60 -58.36 32.39
CA ASP A 410 -46.39 -57.40 31.27
C ASP A 410 -45.80 -58.08 30.03
N VAL A 411 -44.98 -59.13 30.19
CA VAL A 411 -44.43 -59.97 29.13
C VAL A 411 -45.53 -60.68 28.36
N GLU A 412 -46.44 -61.36 29.06
CA GLU A 412 -47.61 -62.03 28.48
C GLU A 412 -48.52 -61.03 27.74
N ALA A 413 -48.81 -59.89 28.37
CA ALA A 413 -49.60 -58.85 27.74
C ALA A 413 -48.98 -58.31 26.42
N LYS A 414 -47.64 -58.12 26.41
CA LYS A 414 -46.87 -57.71 25.24
C LYS A 414 -46.95 -58.75 24.12
N GLU A 415 -46.70 -60.03 24.39
CA GLU A 415 -46.77 -61.12 23.39
C GLU A 415 -48.15 -61.23 22.79
N ARG A 416 -49.19 -61.18 23.60
CA ARG A 416 -50.59 -61.24 23.14
C ARG A 416 -51.01 -60.03 22.30
N LEU A 417 -50.56 -58.84 22.65
CA LEU A 417 -50.81 -57.68 21.86
C LEU A 417 -50.07 -57.74 20.46
N MET A 418 -48.85 -58.24 20.45
CA MET A 418 -48.10 -58.45 19.21
C MET A 418 -48.82 -59.49 18.30
N GLU A 419 -49.32 -60.57 18.83
CA GLU A 419 -50.03 -61.58 18.05
C GLU A 419 -51.39 -61.10 17.57
N ALA A 420 -52.19 -60.48 18.46
CA ALA A 420 -53.54 -60.04 18.14
C ALA A 420 -53.64 -58.89 17.13
N PHE A 421 -52.67 -57.96 17.11
CA PHE A 421 -52.68 -56.77 16.30
C PHE A 421 -51.53 -56.68 15.30
N LYS A 422 -50.63 -57.64 15.22
CA LYS A 422 -49.42 -57.74 14.43
C LYS A 422 -48.49 -56.57 14.74
N LEU A 423 -48.39 -56.16 15.98
CA LEU A 423 -47.56 -55.06 16.44
C LEU A 423 -46.10 -55.51 16.62
N SER A 424 -45.17 -54.55 16.45
CA SER A 424 -43.80 -54.77 16.86
C SER A 424 -43.65 -54.71 18.38
N GLU A 425 -42.53 -55.22 18.86
CA GLU A 425 -42.19 -55.18 20.27
C GLU A 425 -42.24 -53.76 20.84
N LYS A 426 -41.60 -52.81 20.16
CA LYS A 426 -41.58 -51.40 20.52
C LYS A 426 -42.97 -50.76 20.55
N GLN A 427 -43.84 -51.11 19.62
CA GLN A 427 -45.22 -50.63 19.59
C GLN A 427 -46.02 -51.18 20.79
N SER A 428 -45.88 -52.47 21.08
CA SER A 428 -46.55 -53.07 22.20
C SER A 428 -46.10 -52.56 23.58
N GLU A 429 -44.80 -52.33 23.78
CA GLU A 429 -44.24 -51.62 24.94
C GLU A 429 -44.84 -50.21 25.09
N ALA A 430 -44.83 -49.44 24.06
CA ALA A 430 -45.37 -48.06 24.06
C ALA A 430 -46.90 -48.08 24.38
N ILE A 431 -47.67 -49.10 23.95
CA ILE A 431 -49.09 -49.24 24.26
C ILE A 431 -49.28 -49.57 25.74
N LEU A 432 -48.46 -50.44 26.28
CA LEU A 432 -48.49 -50.79 27.73
C LEU A 432 -48.14 -49.58 28.61
N GLU A 433 -47.23 -48.72 28.19
CA GLU A 433 -46.87 -47.49 28.90
C GLU A 433 -47.86 -46.32 28.68
N MET A 434 -48.91 -46.55 27.84
CA MET A 434 -49.83 -45.47 27.46
C MET A 434 -50.70 -45.07 28.63
N ARG A 435 -50.73 -43.76 28.92
CA ARG A 435 -51.55 -43.20 30.00
C ARG A 435 -53.01 -43.18 29.57
N LEU A 436 -53.94 -43.57 30.48
CA LEU A 436 -55.40 -43.58 30.23
C LEU A 436 -55.97 -42.29 29.69
N ARG A 437 -55.35 -41.13 29.98
CA ARG A 437 -55.73 -39.80 29.41
C ARG A 437 -55.63 -39.76 27.87
N ARG A 438 -54.78 -40.54 27.24
CA ARG A 438 -54.64 -40.57 25.79
C ARG A 438 -55.74 -41.36 25.07
N LEU A 439 -56.65 -41.95 25.77
CA LEU A 439 -57.83 -42.68 25.21
C LEU A 439 -59.00 -41.74 24.83
N THR A 440 -58.90 -40.44 25.09
CA THR A 440 -59.97 -39.50 24.77
C THR A 440 -59.97 -39.18 23.25
N GLY A 441 -61.17 -38.90 22.67
CA GLY A 441 -61.31 -38.58 21.23
C GLY A 441 -60.45 -37.41 20.76
N LEU A 442 -60.30 -36.39 21.61
CA LEU A 442 -59.43 -35.23 21.32
C LEU A 442 -57.90 -35.63 21.25
N GLU A 443 -57.49 -36.61 22.03
CA GLU A 443 -56.09 -37.09 21.98
C GLU A 443 -55.89 -38.02 20.79
N ARG A 444 -56.89 -38.77 20.34
CA ARG A 444 -56.85 -39.56 19.11
C ARG A 444 -56.62 -38.67 17.90
N GLU A 445 -57.36 -37.57 17.74
CA GLU A 445 -57.18 -36.61 16.66
C GLU A 445 -55.78 -36.00 16.65
N LYS A 446 -55.17 -35.70 17.83
CA LYS A 446 -53.80 -35.24 17.94
C LYS A 446 -52.79 -36.26 17.45
N ILE A 447 -53.00 -37.54 17.80
CA ILE A 447 -52.13 -38.65 17.38
C ILE A 447 -52.20 -38.82 15.85
N GLU A 448 -53.37 -38.80 15.29
CA GLU A 448 -53.57 -38.90 13.83
C GLU A 448 -52.97 -37.71 13.08
N ASN A 449 -53.11 -36.46 13.57
CA ASN A 449 -52.50 -35.29 13.01
C ASN A 449 -50.96 -35.31 13.13
N GLU A 450 -50.42 -35.66 14.30
CA GLU A 450 -48.95 -35.85 14.50
C GLU A 450 -48.42 -36.91 13.55
N LEU A 451 -49.12 -38.01 13.32
CA LEU A 451 -48.72 -39.07 12.40
C LEU A 451 -48.72 -38.56 10.92
N ALA A 452 -49.72 -37.78 10.55
CA ALA A 452 -49.81 -37.18 9.22
C ALA A 452 -48.64 -36.22 8.95
N GLU A 453 -48.35 -35.30 9.87
CA GLU A 453 -47.22 -34.39 9.82
C GLU A 453 -45.86 -35.12 9.75
N LEU A 454 -45.70 -36.21 10.54
CA LEU A 454 -44.49 -37.03 10.48
C LEU A 454 -44.32 -37.73 9.12
N ARG A 455 -45.44 -38.24 8.54
CA ARG A 455 -45.38 -38.88 7.22
C ARG A 455 -44.99 -37.93 6.11
N GLU A 456 -45.47 -36.67 6.17
CA GLU A 456 -45.01 -35.60 5.26
C GLU A 456 -43.53 -35.30 5.46
N SER A 457 -43.08 -35.17 6.72
CA SER A 457 -41.67 -34.94 7.03
C SER A 457 -40.78 -36.11 6.57
N ILE A 458 -41.20 -37.37 6.78
CA ILE A 458 -40.47 -38.54 6.30
C ILE A 458 -40.38 -38.54 4.75
N ALA A 459 -41.44 -38.21 4.06
CA ALA A 459 -41.43 -38.12 2.60
C ALA A 459 -40.46 -37.04 2.11
N TYR A 460 -40.49 -35.88 2.76
CA TYR A 460 -39.56 -34.78 2.49
C TYR A 460 -38.09 -35.18 2.73
N TYR A 461 -37.79 -35.80 3.90
CA TYR A 461 -36.42 -36.24 4.23
C TYR A 461 -35.90 -37.29 3.22
N LYS A 462 -36.75 -38.24 2.83
CA LYS A 462 -36.39 -39.23 1.81
C LYS A 462 -36.15 -38.61 0.45
N GLN A 463 -36.89 -37.60 0.06
CA GLN A 463 -36.67 -36.85 -1.16
C GLN A 463 -35.36 -36.08 -1.07
N LEU A 464 -35.13 -35.36 0.06
CA LEU A 464 -33.91 -34.53 0.25
C LEU A 464 -32.63 -35.42 0.21
N LEU A 465 -32.65 -36.63 0.73
CA LEU A 465 -31.52 -37.57 0.69
C LEU A 465 -31.20 -38.12 -0.71
N ASN A 466 -32.14 -38.00 -1.66
CA ASN A 466 -31.97 -38.51 -3.02
C ASN A 466 -31.79 -37.42 -4.06
N ASP A 467 -31.84 -36.14 -3.67
CA ASP A 467 -31.82 -35.00 -4.58
C ASP A 467 -30.81 -33.96 -4.12
N THR A 468 -29.67 -33.89 -4.78
CA THR A 468 -28.59 -32.94 -4.46
C THR A 468 -29.01 -31.48 -4.66
N ASP A 469 -29.87 -31.20 -5.66
CA ASP A 469 -30.35 -29.84 -5.92
C ASP A 469 -31.22 -29.33 -4.75
N MET A 470 -32.00 -30.25 -4.13
CA MET A 470 -32.74 -29.90 -2.91
C MET A 470 -31.80 -29.63 -1.73
N VAL A 471 -30.71 -30.41 -1.57
CA VAL A 471 -29.70 -30.14 -0.55
C VAL A 471 -29.06 -28.76 -0.76
N HIS A 472 -28.67 -28.41 -1.99
CA HIS A 472 -28.13 -27.09 -2.33
C HIS A 472 -29.15 -25.96 -2.03
N GLY A 473 -30.45 -26.21 -2.28
CA GLY A 473 -31.53 -25.28 -1.91
C GLY A 473 -31.56 -25.04 -0.40
N VAL A 474 -31.48 -26.08 0.43
CA VAL A 474 -31.46 -25.97 1.89
C VAL A 474 -30.21 -25.21 2.36
N ILE A 475 -29.04 -25.51 1.81
CA ILE A 475 -27.79 -24.78 2.15
C ILE A 475 -27.98 -23.28 1.85
N LYS A 476 -28.50 -22.95 0.68
CA LYS A 476 -28.73 -21.57 0.23
C LYS A 476 -29.69 -20.81 1.15
N ASP A 477 -30.83 -21.44 1.50
CA ASP A 477 -31.84 -20.84 2.38
C ASP A 477 -31.26 -20.57 3.79
N GLU A 478 -30.51 -21.52 4.35
CA GLU A 478 -29.86 -21.36 5.63
C GLU A 478 -28.77 -20.28 5.63
N LEU A 479 -27.98 -20.17 4.57
CA LEU A 479 -26.99 -19.12 4.40
C LEU A 479 -27.64 -17.74 4.28
N LEU A 480 -28.73 -17.63 3.54
CA LEU A 480 -29.49 -16.37 3.39
C LEU A 480 -30.15 -15.95 4.71
N GLU A 481 -30.62 -16.93 5.52
CA GLU A 481 -31.11 -16.65 6.87
C GLU A 481 -30.01 -16.03 7.75
N ILE A 482 -28.82 -16.61 7.73
CA ILE A 482 -27.64 -16.12 8.50
C ILE A 482 -27.23 -14.73 8.00
N LYS A 483 -27.19 -14.52 6.68
CA LYS A 483 -26.95 -13.21 6.07
C LYS A 483 -27.93 -12.17 6.58
N SER A 484 -29.22 -12.46 6.57
CA SER A 484 -30.25 -11.53 7.03
C SER A 484 -30.11 -11.13 8.50
N ARG A 485 -29.60 -12.02 9.35
CA ARG A 485 -29.46 -11.79 10.79
C ARG A 485 -28.18 -11.13 11.20
N TYR A 486 -27.07 -11.44 10.54
CA TYR A 486 -25.72 -11.10 11.02
C TYR A 486 -24.88 -10.28 10.04
N SER A 487 -25.35 -10.03 8.82
CA SER A 487 -24.62 -9.21 7.86
C SER A 487 -24.46 -7.77 8.35
N THR A 488 -23.29 -7.23 8.13
CA THR A 488 -22.95 -5.83 8.43
C THR A 488 -22.32 -5.18 7.20
N PRO A 489 -22.43 -3.87 7.01
CA PRO A 489 -21.80 -3.19 5.89
C PRO A 489 -20.29 -3.43 5.85
N ARG A 490 -19.71 -3.38 4.64
CA ARG A 490 -18.26 -3.43 4.42
C ARG A 490 -17.58 -2.27 5.15
N LYS A 491 -16.52 -2.57 5.87
CA LYS A 491 -15.70 -1.61 6.59
C LYS A 491 -14.50 -1.15 5.76
N THR A 492 -13.81 -2.07 5.08
CA THR A 492 -12.60 -1.79 4.32
C THR A 492 -12.94 -1.30 2.91
N LYS A 493 -12.40 -0.15 2.52
CA LYS A 493 -12.54 0.40 1.17
C LYS A 493 -11.48 -0.20 0.25
N ILE A 494 -11.83 -0.56 -0.98
CA ILE A 494 -10.89 -1.01 -2.01
C ILE A 494 -10.79 0.08 -3.07
N THR A 495 -9.56 0.53 -3.37
CA THR A 495 -9.30 1.56 -4.39
C THR A 495 -8.55 0.98 -5.57
N GLY A 496 -8.52 1.72 -6.70
CA GLY A 496 -7.65 1.39 -7.83
C GLY A 496 -6.18 1.38 -7.44
N ALA A 497 -5.34 0.77 -8.27
CA ALA A 497 -3.90 0.72 -8.05
C ALA A 497 -3.34 2.12 -7.83
N VAL A 498 -2.60 2.31 -6.75
CA VAL A 498 -1.81 3.52 -6.51
C VAL A 498 -0.39 3.20 -6.90
N LYS A 499 0.25 4.08 -7.67
CA LYS A 499 1.69 4.01 -7.93
C LYS A 499 2.43 3.88 -6.61
N GLU A 500 3.48 3.06 -6.57
CA GLU A 500 4.41 3.07 -5.45
C GLU A 500 4.84 4.51 -5.16
N LEU A 501 4.94 4.88 -3.88
CA LEU A 501 5.41 6.20 -3.48
C LEU A 501 6.85 6.37 -3.96
N ASP A 502 7.05 7.21 -4.97
CA ASP A 502 8.36 7.57 -5.46
C ASP A 502 9.05 8.55 -4.48
N VAL A 503 10.36 8.70 -4.60
CA VAL A 503 11.14 9.65 -3.80
C VAL A 503 10.62 11.08 -4.01
N GLU A 504 10.13 11.38 -5.19
CA GLU A 504 9.51 12.66 -5.56
C GLU A 504 8.26 12.98 -4.72
N ASP A 505 7.41 11.99 -4.45
CA ASP A 505 6.18 12.16 -3.65
C ASP A 505 6.45 12.58 -2.19
N LEU A 506 7.70 12.45 -1.75
CA LEU A 506 8.15 12.80 -0.39
C LEU A 506 8.80 14.18 -0.30
N ILE A 507 8.95 14.85 -1.42
CA ILE A 507 9.63 16.13 -1.54
C ILE A 507 8.60 17.18 -1.96
N ALA A 508 8.61 18.31 -1.26
CA ALA A 508 7.75 19.41 -1.61
C ALA A 508 8.12 19.98 -2.98
N GLU A 509 7.12 20.15 -3.86
CA GLU A 509 7.32 20.91 -5.09
C GLU A 509 7.37 22.40 -4.75
N GLU A 510 8.56 23.00 -4.86
CA GLU A 510 8.80 24.41 -4.58
C GLU A 510 9.79 25.00 -5.57
N GLU A 511 9.65 26.29 -5.86
CA GLU A 511 10.63 27.00 -6.67
C GLU A 511 11.89 27.26 -5.86
N VAL A 512 13.02 26.84 -6.40
CA VAL A 512 14.35 27.07 -5.82
C VAL A 512 15.26 27.78 -6.79
N ALA A 513 16.09 28.66 -6.25
CA ALA A 513 17.19 29.27 -6.98
C ALA A 513 18.41 28.35 -6.90
N VAL A 514 18.88 27.88 -8.04
CA VAL A 514 20.10 27.09 -8.16
C VAL A 514 21.24 27.98 -8.62
N THR A 515 22.37 27.93 -7.93
CA THR A 515 23.58 28.66 -8.28
C THR A 515 24.73 27.72 -8.55
N VAL A 516 25.44 27.94 -9.65
CA VAL A 516 26.67 27.22 -10.00
C VAL A 516 27.79 28.26 -10.12
N THR A 517 28.89 28.05 -9.42
CA THR A 517 30.07 28.96 -9.49
C THR A 517 31.08 28.47 -10.54
N LYS A 518 31.94 29.35 -11.02
CA LYS A 518 33.03 29.04 -11.97
C LYS A 518 34.03 28.01 -11.43
N ALA A 519 34.24 27.99 -10.10
CA ALA A 519 35.05 26.98 -9.43
C ALA A 519 34.36 25.63 -9.29
N GLY A 520 33.11 25.50 -9.79
CA GLY A 520 32.36 24.25 -9.79
C GLY A 520 31.66 23.95 -8.47
N TYR A 521 31.23 24.94 -7.68
CA TYR A 521 30.37 24.76 -6.52
C TYR A 521 28.90 24.98 -6.88
N ILE A 522 28.04 24.12 -6.37
CA ILE A 522 26.60 24.16 -6.64
C ILE A 522 25.82 24.13 -5.33
N LYS A 523 24.71 24.87 -5.29
CA LYS A 523 23.72 24.84 -4.20
C LYS A 523 22.36 25.23 -4.71
N ARG A 524 21.33 24.85 -3.95
CA ARG A 524 19.96 25.34 -4.11
C ARG A 524 19.48 26.09 -2.87
N LEU A 525 18.60 27.06 -3.05
CA LEU A 525 17.92 27.81 -2.01
C LEU A 525 16.45 28.01 -2.40
N PRO A 526 15.48 27.86 -1.47
CA PRO A 526 14.11 28.26 -1.71
C PRO A 526 14.02 29.73 -2.10
N VAL A 527 13.26 30.05 -3.15
CA VAL A 527 13.07 31.44 -3.63
C VAL A 527 12.43 32.28 -2.52
N SER A 528 11.61 31.68 -1.64
CA SER A 528 11.02 32.32 -0.45
C SER A 528 12.06 32.91 0.52
N THR A 529 13.30 32.44 0.50
CA THR A 529 14.41 32.95 1.33
C THR A 529 14.89 34.33 0.88
N TYR A 530 14.59 34.70 -0.37
CA TYR A 530 14.92 36.05 -0.88
C TYR A 530 13.75 37.00 -0.61
N ARG A 531 13.85 37.83 0.45
CA ARG A 531 12.86 38.86 0.74
C ARG A 531 12.79 39.88 -0.39
N GLN A 532 11.59 40.15 -0.90
CA GLN A 532 11.37 41.28 -1.83
C GLN A 532 11.79 42.58 -1.15
N GLN A 533 12.74 43.29 -1.76
CA GLN A 533 13.14 44.63 -1.35
C GLN A 533 12.41 45.69 -2.18
N LYS A 534 11.99 46.78 -1.52
CA LYS A 534 11.42 47.95 -2.18
C LYS A 534 12.53 48.69 -2.97
N ARG A 535 12.16 49.46 -4.02
CA ARG A 535 13.07 50.32 -4.79
C ARG A 535 13.99 51.13 -3.85
N GLY A 536 15.31 51.11 -4.09
CA GLY A 536 16.33 51.84 -3.33
C GLY A 536 16.96 51.05 -2.19
N GLY A 537 16.65 49.73 -2.00
CA GLY A 537 17.31 48.85 -1.03
C GLY A 537 18.75 48.55 -1.43
N LYS A 538 19.68 48.48 -0.50
CA LYS A 538 21.03 47.94 -0.72
C LYS A 538 20.89 46.47 -1.08
N GLY A 539 21.40 46.04 -2.25
CA GLY A 539 21.41 44.62 -2.65
C GLY A 539 21.97 43.73 -1.56
N MET A 540 21.49 42.52 -1.50
CA MET A 540 21.92 41.54 -0.48
C MET A 540 22.99 40.62 -1.05
N GLN A 541 24.09 40.46 -0.36
CA GLN A 541 25.19 39.57 -0.75
C GLN A 541 24.72 38.11 -0.74
N GLY A 542 24.80 37.45 -1.88
CA GLY A 542 24.24 36.11 -2.08
C GLY A 542 25.15 34.96 -1.65
N VAL A 543 26.46 35.12 -1.69
CA VAL A 543 27.45 34.08 -1.38
C VAL A 543 28.73 34.73 -0.85
N ASN A 544 29.37 34.16 0.18
CA ASN A 544 30.76 34.47 0.53
C ASN A 544 31.67 33.61 -0.33
N LEU A 545 32.14 34.17 -1.44
CA LEU A 545 33.08 33.54 -2.38
C LEU A 545 34.52 33.89 -1.97
N LYS A 546 35.49 33.00 -2.29
CA LYS A 546 36.90 33.38 -2.30
C LYS A 546 37.11 34.45 -3.33
N GLU A 547 38.10 35.32 -3.18
CA GLU A 547 38.38 36.47 -4.06
C GLU A 547 38.46 36.14 -5.57
N SER A 548 38.55 34.84 -5.94
CA SER A 548 38.69 34.37 -7.33
C SER A 548 37.50 33.54 -7.85
N ASP A 549 36.37 33.41 -7.12
CA ASP A 549 35.23 32.61 -7.55
C ASP A 549 33.96 33.45 -7.68
N PHE A 550 33.10 33.17 -8.66
CA PHE A 550 31.85 33.92 -8.90
C PHE A 550 30.74 33.00 -9.41
N VAL A 551 29.48 33.45 -9.28
CA VAL A 551 28.33 32.72 -9.79
C VAL A 551 28.29 32.81 -11.31
N GLU A 552 28.48 31.71 -12.00
CA GLU A 552 28.47 31.62 -13.45
C GLU A 552 27.07 31.32 -13.99
N HIS A 553 26.31 30.46 -13.29
CA HIS A 553 24.93 30.14 -13.64
C HIS A 553 24.02 30.35 -12.43
N LEU A 554 22.95 31.10 -12.65
CA LEU A 554 21.85 31.30 -11.70
C LEU A 554 20.53 31.07 -12.44
N PHE A 555 19.70 30.17 -11.98
CA PHE A 555 18.39 29.94 -12.59
C PHE A 555 17.40 29.49 -11.52
N ILE A 556 16.10 29.64 -11.81
CA ILE A 556 14.99 29.20 -10.98
C ILE A 556 14.44 27.94 -11.63
N ALA A 557 14.19 26.92 -10.81
CA ALA A 557 13.61 25.67 -11.22
C ALA A 557 12.75 25.09 -10.10
N SER A 558 11.79 24.22 -10.44
CA SER A 558 11.07 23.43 -9.45
C SER A 558 11.98 22.35 -8.85
N THR A 559 11.79 22.00 -7.60
CA THR A 559 12.49 20.88 -6.97
C THR A 559 12.34 19.58 -7.76
N HIS A 560 11.23 19.40 -8.47
CA HIS A 560 10.91 18.21 -9.27
C HIS A 560 11.43 18.26 -10.72
N ASP A 561 12.01 19.38 -11.16
CA ASP A 561 12.57 19.50 -12.50
C ASP A 561 13.84 18.66 -12.66
N TYR A 562 14.14 18.29 -13.88
CA TYR A 562 15.45 17.78 -14.29
C TYR A 562 16.40 18.92 -14.59
N ILE A 563 17.66 18.74 -14.27
CA ILE A 563 18.73 19.62 -14.70
C ILE A 563 19.68 18.83 -15.59
N LEU A 564 19.91 19.35 -16.78
CA LEU A 564 20.91 18.87 -17.72
C LEU A 564 22.16 19.77 -17.62
N PHE A 565 23.27 19.17 -17.21
CA PHE A 565 24.58 19.84 -17.16
C PHE A 565 25.38 19.44 -18.40
N PHE A 566 25.68 20.40 -19.26
CA PHE A 566 26.53 20.20 -20.44
C PHE A 566 27.93 20.63 -20.11
N SER A 567 28.91 19.76 -20.41
CA SER A 567 30.31 20.05 -20.13
C SER A 567 31.07 20.57 -21.35
N ASN A 568 32.15 21.27 -21.11
CA ASN A 568 33.06 21.76 -22.17
C ASN A 568 33.63 20.64 -23.05
N LYS A 569 33.60 19.37 -22.54
CA LYS A 569 34.03 18.18 -23.31
C LYS A 569 32.89 17.53 -24.14
N GLY A 570 31.74 18.22 -24.23
CA GLY A 570 30.61 17.76 -25.05
C GLY A 570 29.81 16.61 -24.43
N LYS A 571 29.90 16.37 -23.13
CA LYS A 571 29.07 15.41 -22.37
C LYS A 571 27.89 16.11 -21.73
N VAL A 572 26.80 15.36 -21.49
CA VAL A 572 25.63 15.79 -20.73
C VAL A 572 25.40 14.86 -19.55
N TYR A 573 25.08 15.44 -18.41
CA TYR A 573 24.75 14.76 -17.15
C TYR A 573 23.37 15.20 -16.68
N ARG A 574 22.62 14.33 -16.03
CA ARG A 574 21.27 14.63 -15.54
C ARG A 574 21.16 14.42 -14.05
N LEU A 575 20.56 15.38 -13.35
CA LEU A 575 20.14 15.29 -11.96
C LEU A 575 18.72 15.82 -11.80
N LYS A 576 18.05 15.41 -10.75
CA LYS A 576 16.86 16.10 -10.25
C LYS A 576 17.28 17.30 -9.39
N VAL A 577 16.52 18.39 -9.44
CA VAL A 577 16.82 19.60 -8.64
C VAL A 577 16.88 19.27 -7.14
N TYR A 578 16.01 18.39 -6.65
CA TYR A 578 16.02 18.00 -5.24
C TYR A 578 17.28 17.23 -4.80
N GLU A 579 18.05 16.65 -5.71
CA GLU A 579 19.33 15.98 -5.41
C GLU A 579 20.46 17.01 -5.16
N ILE A 580 20.28 18.28 -5.57
CA ILE A 580 21.23 19.34 -5.27
C ILE A 580 21.11 19.69 -3.78
N PRO A 581 22.21 19.70 -3.04
CA PRO A 581 22.19 20.04 -1.62
C PRO A 581 21.64 21.45 -1.37
N GLU A 582 20.73 21.54 -0.42
CA GLU A 582 20.27 22.81 0.11
C GLU A 582 21.36 23.41 1.00
N ALA A 583 21.64 24.68 0.83
CA ALA A 583 22.65 25.36 1.64
C ALA A 583 22.18 26.75 2.04
N SER A 584 22.69 27.29 3.15
CA SER A 584 22.38 28.63 3.57
C SER A 584 22.84 29.66 2.53
N ARG A 585 22.25 30.86 2.57
CA ARG A 585 22.56 31.96 1.63
C ARG A 585 24.05 32.27 1.56
N HIS A 586 24.77 32.27 2.67
CA HIS A 586 26.20 32.60 2.75
C HIS A 586 27.10 31.38 2.54
N ALA A 587 26.58 30.17 2.50
CA ALA A 587 27.37 28.98 2.28
C ALA A 587 27.86 28.90 0.82
N ARG A 588 29.02 28.32 0.64
CA ARG A 588 29.65 28.13 -0.70
C ARG A 588 28.93 27.09 -1.56
N GLY A 589 28.24 26.13 -0.94
CA GLY A 589 27.66 24.98 -1.63
C GLY A 589 28.61 23.78 -1.69
N ASN A 590 28.22 22.74 -2.42
CA ASN A 590 29.02 21.51 -2.62
C ASN A 590 29.72 21.53 -3.97
N ALA A 591 30.89 20.90 -4.04
CA ALA A 591 31.58 20.74 -5.31
C ALA A 591 30.77 19.83 -6.25
N ILE A 592 30.53 20.24 -7.47
CA ILE A 592 29.75 19.51 -8.46
C ILE A 592 30.32 18.13 -8.78
N VAL A 593 31.65 17.97 -8.67
CA VAL A 593 32.34 16.69 -8.84
C VAL A 593 31.95 15.63 -7.78
N ASN A 594 31.35 16.04 -6.66
CA ASN A 594 30.79 15.12 -5.67
C ASN A 594 29.39 14.63 -6.07
N LEU A 595 28.71 15.33 -6.98
CA LEU A 595 27.36 14.99 -7.46
C LEU A 595 27.43 14.30 -8.82
N LEU A 596 28.35 14.72 -9.68
CA LEU A 596 28.52 14.24 -11.05
C LEU A 596 29.94 13.74 -11.29
N PRO A 597 30.15 12.64 -12.00
CA PRO A 597 31.46 12.03 -12.22
C PRO A 597 32.25 12.78 -13.32
N PHE A 598 32.56 14.06 -13.08
CA PHE A 598 33.34 14.88 -14.00
C PHE A 598 34.79 14.40 -14.09
N GLU A 599 35.30 14.40 -15.30
CA GLU A 599 36.71 14.11 -15.58
C GLU A 599 37.62 15.27 -15.20
N LYS A 600 38.92 14.99 -15.08
CA LYS A 600 39.90 16.06 -14.82
C LYS A 600 39.87 17.15 -15.94
N GLY A 601 39.67 18.39 -15.54
CA GLY A 601 39.57 19.54 -16.44
C GLY A 601 38.21 19.73 -17.11
N GLU A 602 37.22 18.92 -16.78
CA GLU A 602 35.84 19.06 -17.22
C GLU A 602 35.15 20.15 -16.39
N LYS A 603 34.40 21.02 -17.08
CA LYS A 603 33.66 22.15 -16.50
C LYS A 603 32.27 22.23 -17.08
N VAL A 604 31.34 22.83 -16.35
CA VAL A 604 30.01 23.14 -16.84
C VAL A 604 30.08 24.26 -17.86
N SER A 605 29.52 24.05 -19.04
CA SER A 605 29.42 25.07 -20.11
C SER A 605 28.00 25.61 -20.28
N ALA A 606 27.00 24.77 -19.97
CA ALA A 606 25.61 25.22 -20.01
C ALA A 606 24.79 24.37 -19.03
N VAL A 607 23.68 24.93 -18.55
CA VAL A 607 22.73 24.29 -17.67
C VAL A 607 21.32 24.53 -18.18
N ILE A 608 20.53 23.48 -18.32
CA ILE A 608 19.13 23.55 -18.75
C ILE A 608 18.26 22.85 -17.75
N ALA A 609 17.33 23.57 -17.15
CA ALA A 609 16.27 23.00 -16.30
C ALA A 609 15.06 22.65 -17.17
N THR A 610 14.47 21.49 -16.94
CA THR A 610 13.30 21.03 -17.67
C THR A 610 12.41 20.13 -16.82
N LYS A 611 11.10 20.27 -16.98
CA LYS A 611 10.12 19.41 -16.34
C LYS A 611 9.97 18.07 -17.08
N ASP A 612 10.00 18.11 -18.40
CA ASP A 612 9.80 16.98 -19.31
C ASP A 612 10.70 17.11 -20.56
N PHE A 613 10.60 16.15 -21.46
CA PHE A 613 11.40 16.07 -22.69
C PHE A 613 10.47 16.01 -23.91
N PRO A 614 9.89 17.15 -24.33
CA PRO A 614 8.97 17.19 -25.46
C PRO A 614 9.66 16.84 -26.79
N GLU A 615 8.89 16.30 -27.74
CA GLU A 615 9.40 15.88 -29.05
C GLU A 615 9.61 17.02 -30.03
N ASP A 616 8.90 18.10 -29.83
CA ASP A 616 8.86 19.32 -30.68
C ASP A 616 9.83 20.41 -30.25
N GLU A 617 10.54 20.24 -29.15
CA GLU A 617 11.60 21.12 -28.68
C GLU A 617 12.99 20.59 -29.04
N TYR A 618 13.89 21.50 -29.32
CA TYR A 618 15.26 21.20 -29.73
C TYR A 618 16.26 21.92 -28.84
N LEU A 619 17.45 21.36 -28.74
CA LEU A 619 18.63 21.97 -28.17
C LEU A 619 19.59 22.34 -29.30
N MET A 620 20.00 23.61 -29.31
CA MET A 620 21.04 24.13 -30.20
C MET A 620 22.35 24.24 -29.45
N PHE A 621 23.39 23.65 -30.00
CA PHE A 621 24.75 23.58 -29.44
C PHE A 621 25.67 24.48 -30.25
N ALA A 622 26.63 25.14 -29.60
CA ALA A 622 27.70 25.88 -30.26
C ALA A 622 29.06 25.60 -29.63
N THR A 623 30.10 25.44 -30.46
CA THR A 623 31.47 25.23 -30.04
C THR A 623 32.32 26.48 -30.24
N ALA A 624 33.45 26.58 -29.55
CA ALA A 624 34.42 27.68 -29.68
C ALA A 624 34.97 27.79 -31.10
N GLY A 625 35.08 26.66 -31.82
CA GLY A 625 35.49 26.61 -33.23
C GLY A 625 34.39 26.96 -34.23
N GLY A 626 33.21 27.38 -33.78
CA GLY A 626 32.09 27.82 -34.61
C GLY A 626 31.22 26.72 -35.22
N MET A 627 31.32 25.51 -34.74
CA MET A 627 30.39 24.45 -35.11
C MET A 627 29.08 24.60 -34.33
N VAL A 628 27.95 24.24 -34.97
CA VAL A 628 26.62 24.24 -34.38
C VAL A 628 25.90 22.93 -34.65
N LYS A 629 25.02 22.55 -33.75
CA LYS A 629 24.25 21.32 -33.87
C LYS A 629 22.87 21.49 -33.26
N LYS A 630 21.84 21.02 -33.96
CA LYS A 630 20.46 20.96 -33.44
C LYS A 630 20.09 19.52 -33.12
N THR A 631 19.56 19.25 -31.92
CA THR A 631 19.20 17.88 -31.46
C THR A 631 17.88 17.94 -30.74
N ALA A 632 16.95 17.00 -31.03
CA ALA A 632 15.66 16.90 -30.33
C ALA A 632 15.86 16.64 -28.84
N MET A 633 15.12 17.35 -27.99
CA MET A 633 15.22 17.29 -26.54
C MET A 633 14.90 15.89 -25.98
N LYS A 634 13.99 15.18 -26.63
CA LYS A 634 13.62 13.79 -26.35
C LYS A 634 14.80 12.82 -26.29
N LEU A 635 15.85 13.06 -27.08
CA LEU A 635 17.04 12.19 -27.11
C LEU A 635 17.85 12.25 -25.81
N TYR A 636 17.55 13.18 -24.91
CA TYR A 636 18.21 13.32 -23.60
C TYR A 636 17.38 12.77 -22.43
N ASP A 637 16.15 12.30 -22.66
CA ASP A 637 15.29 11.69 -21.63
C ASP A 637 15.94 10.49 -20.92
N ARG A 638 16.76 9.72 -21.65
CA ARG A 638 17.48 8.56 -21.09
C ARG A 638 18.90 8.88 -20.63
N THR A 639 19.21 10.14 -20.36
CA THR A 639 20.54 10.53 -19.84
C THR A 639 20.76 9.90 -18.47
N ARG A 640 21.87 9.16 -18.31
CA ARG A 640 22.25 8.53 -17.05
C ARG A 640 23.10 9.49 -16.21
N ARG A 641 23.23 9.17 -14.93
CA ARG A 641 24.11 9.91 -14.00
C ARG A 641 25.58 9.88 -14.44
N ASP A 642 26.01 8.81 -15.10
CA ASP A 642 27.38 8.62 -15.60
C ASP A 642 27.70 9.48 -16.83
N GLY A 643 26.74 10.21 -17.35
CA GLY A 643 26.87 11.07 -18.51
C GLY A 643 26.67 10.35 -19.84
N LEU A 644 26.32 11.14 -20.85
CA LEU A 644 26.22 10.72 -22.25
C LEU A 644 26.94 11.74 -23.14
N ILE A 645 27.40 11.28 -24.32
CA ILE A 645 27.92 12.20 -25.35
C ILE A 645 26.74 13.03 -25.85
N ALA A 646 26.83 14.34 -25.69
CA ALA A 646 25.87 15.31 -26.21
C ALA A 646 26.27 15.86 -27.57
N ILE A 647 27.56 16.02 -27.84
CA ILE A 647 28.15 16.42 -29.11
C ILE A 647 29.56 15.85 -29.20
N SER A 648 29.96 15.37 -30.38
CA SER A 648 31.36 14.99 -30.66
C SER A 648 32.16 16.24 -31.05
N LEU A 649 33.17 16.58 -30.26
CA LEU A 649 34.02 17.74 -30.50
C LEU A 649 35.22 17.36 -31.38
N LYS A 650 35.73 18.31 -32.13
CA LYS A 650 37.03 18.20 -32.82
C LYS A 650 38.15 18.36 -31.81
N ASP A 651 39.35 17.87 -32.14
CA ASP A 651 40.52 18.00 -31.27
C ASP A 651 40.81 19.48 -31.01
N GLY A 652 40.91 19.85 -29.76
CA GLY A 652 41.16 21.22 -29.30
C GLY A 652 39.96 22.18 -29.33
N ASP A 653 38.73 21.70 -29.71
CA ASP A 653 37.50 22.47 -29.62
C ASP A 653 36.76 22.23 -28.30
N GLU A 654 35.97 23.20 -27.88
CA GLU A 654 35.18 23.11 -26.63
C GLU A 654 33.73 23.51 -26.90
N LEU A 655 32.79 22.85 -26.17
CA LEU A 655 31.40 23.28 -26.14
C LEU A 655 31.27 24.55 -25.28
N ILE A 656 30.67 25.61 -25.83
CA ILE A 656 30.57 26.90 -25.14
C ILE A 656 29.13 27.31 -24.80
N SER A 657 28.15 26.84 -25.55
CA SER A 657 26.76 27.23 -25.36
C SER A 657 25.81 26.11 -25.76
N VAL A 658 24.74 25.94 -24.99
CA VAL A 658 23.58 25.11 -25.31
C VAL A 658 22.33 25.90 -24.96
N GLN A 659 21.42 26.07 -25.93
CA GLN A 659 20.17 26.80 -25.75
C GLN A 659 18.99 26.00 -26.24
N ARG A 660 17.82 26.18 -25.60
CA ARG A 660 16.56 25.71 -26.18
C ARG A 660 16.21 26.54 -27.39
N VAL A 661 15.74 25.91 -28.44
CA VAL A 661 15.29 26.56 -29.66
C VAL A 661 13.98 25.95 -30.13
N ALA A 662 13.01 26.80 -30.42
CA ALA A 662 11.77 26.44 -31.07
C ALA A 662 11.85 26.67 -32.57
N THR A 663 10.96 26.05 -33.34
CA THR A 663 10.90 26.23 -34.80
C THR A 663 10.56 27.68 -35.17
N GLY A 664 11.31 28.25 -36.09
CA GLY A 664 11.13 29.62 -36.57
C GLY A 664 11.90 30.70 -35.78
N GLU A 665 12.70 30.33 -34.78
CA GLU A 665 13.54 31.27 -34.04
C GLU A 665 14.84 31.58 -34.78
N LYS A 666 15.46 32.70 -34.47
CA LYS A 666 16.74 33.10 -35.01
C LYS A 666 17.86 32.94 -34.01
N VAL A 667 19.00 32.54 -34.50
CA VAL A 667 20.21 32.30 -33.72
C VAL A 667 21.24 33.37 -34.01
N MET A 668 21.86 33.95 -32.96
CA MET A 668 22.97 34.89 -33.09
C MET A 668 24.23 34.32 -32.48
N MET A 669 25.33 34.34 -33.19
CA MET A 669 26.66 33.96 -32.73
C MET A 669 27.61 35.15 -32.83
N VAL A 670 28.49 35.30 -31.84
CA VAL A 670 29.47 36.40 -31.79
C VAL A 670 30.87 35.85 -31.55
N SER A 671 31.85 36.32 -32.30
CA SER A 671 33.25 35.96 -32.16
C SER A 671 34.07 37.01 -31.38
N SER A 672 35.16 36.55 -30.75
CA SER A 672 36.12 37.42 -30.03
C SER A 672 36.75 38.50 -30.92
N ALA A 673 36.74 38.32 -32.23
CA ALA A 673 37.16 39.32 -33.23
C ALA A 673 36.13 40.43 -33.48
N GLY A 674 35.05 40.50 -32.71
CA GLY A 674 34.05 41.56 -32.82
C GLY A 674 33.08 41.39 -33.98
N LYS A 675 32.88 40.20 -34.51
CA LYS A 675 31.92 39.89 -35.57
C LYS A 675 30.74 39.12 -35.02
N ALA A 676 29.53 39.43 -35.53
CA ALA A 676 28.29 38.73 -35.22
C ALA A 676 27.65 38.19 -36.49
N ILE A 677 27.02 37.05 -36.44
CA ILE A 677 26.23 36.45 -37.51
C ILE A 677 24.87 36.04 -36.96
N GLN A 678 23.80 36.35 -37.68
CA GLN A 678 22.44 35.95 -37.39
C GLN A 678 21.89 35.10 -38.53
N TRP A 679 21.25 33.99 -38.21
CA TRP A 679 20.66 33.06 -39.18
C TRP A 679 19.44 32.34 -38.59
N ASP A 680 18.57 31.76 -39.44
CA ASP A 680 17.36 31.07 -39.06
C ASP A 680 17.68 29.65 -38.57
N GLU A 681 17.08 29.21 -37.47
CA GLU A 681 17.36 27.90 -36.87
C GLU A 681 17.08 26.73 -37.82
N GLU A 682 16.16 26.91 -38.79
CA GLU A 682 15.79 25.91 -39.80
C GLU A 682 16.95 25.54 -40.73
N GLU A 683 17.97 26.39 -40.86
CA GLU A 683 19.19 26.06 -41.63
C GLU A 683 19.99 24.91 -41.01
N VAL A 684 19.73 24.54 -39.74
CA VAL A 684 20.38 23.43 -39.06
C VAL A 684 19.38 22.33 -38.91
N ARG A 685 19.51 21.26 -39.70
CA ARG A 685 18.68 20.05 -39.53
C ARG A 685 18.89 19.38 -38.17
N ALA A 686 17.85 18.76 -37.61
CA ALA A 686 17.97 17.96 -36.43
C ALA A 686 18.91 16.77 -36.66
N MET A 687 19.80 16.49 -35.71
CA MET A 687 20.85 15.47 -35.78
C MET A 687 20.90 14.64 -34.49
N GLY A 688 21.48 13.43 -34.59
CA GLY A 688 21.71 12.57 -33.43
C GLY A 688 22.71 13.17 -32.41
N ARG A 689 22.71 12.62 -31.18
CA ARG A 689 23.53 13.15 -30.07
C ARG A 689 25.03 13.11 -30.32
N ASP A 690 25.53 12.08 -30.97
CA ASP A 690 26.97 11.77 -31.18
C ASP A 690 27.56 12.39 -32.44
N THR A 691 26.86 13.32 -33.08
CA THR A 691 27.35 14.01 -34.27
C THR A 691 28.16 15.26 -33.92
N GLN A 692 29.09 15.69 -34.84
CA GLN A 692 29.90 16.88 -34.68
C GLN A 692 29.16 18.17 -35.03
N GLY A 693 28.00 18.08 -35.67
CA GLY A 693 27.28 19.25 -36.18
C GLY A 693 27.79 19.79 -37.52
N VAL A 694 27.40 21.02 -37.82
CA VAL A 694 27.72 21.75 -39.06
C VAL A 694 28.32 23.10 -38.71
N ARG A 695 28.94 23.78 -39.69
CA ARG A 695 29.52 25.12 -39.46
C ARG A 695 28.42 26.14 -39.28
N GLY A 696 28.36 26.82 -38.13
CA GLY A 696 27.47 27.93 -37.82
C GLY A 696 28.09 29.28 -38.14
N MET A 697 29.36 29.46 -37.75
CA MET A 697 30.15 30.67 -38.04
C MET A 697 31.55 30.30 -38.54
N ASN A 698 32.08 31.02 -39.52
CA ASN A 698 33.45 30.87 -39.97
C ASN A 698 34.35 31.83 -39.19
N VAL A 699 35.09 31.26 -38.23
CA VAL A 699 35.94 32.02 -37.31
C VAL A 699 37.36 32.10 -37.86
N GLN A 700 38.04 33.26 -37.71
CA GLN A 700 39.45 33.43 -38.10
C GLN A 700 40.36 32.57 -37.16
N ALA A 701 41.57 32.26 -37.62
CA ALA A 701 42.47 31.32 -36.96
C ALA A 701 42.76 31.66 -35.47
N ASP A 702 42.84 32.94 -35.12
CA ASP A 702 43.15 33.41 -33.77
C ASP A 702 41.92 33.84 -32.95
N ALA A 703 40.69 33.61 -33.46
CA ALA A 703 39.46 34.02 -32.82
C ALA A 703 38.64 32.80 -32.42
N LYS A 704 37.81 32.98 -31.40
CA LYS A 704 36.85 31.96 -30.91
C LYS A 704 35.45 32.53 -30.89
N VAL A 705 34.43 31.69 -31.03
CA VAL A 705 33.07 32.09 -30.72
C VAL A 705 32.96 32.28 -29.22
N LEU A 706 32.36 33.40 -28.79
CA LEU A 706 32.15 33.75 -27.37
C LEU A 706 30.83 33.22 -26.79
N GLY A 707 29.81 33.15 -27.65
CA GLY A 707 28.49 32.68 -27.25
C GLY A 707 27.56 32.54 -28.45
N MET A 708 26.49 31.83 -28.19
CA MET A 708 25.35 31.69 -29.09
C MET A 708 24.08 31.95 -28.24
N GLU A 709 23.19 32.81 -28.72
CA GLU A 709 21.95 33.17 -28.08
C GLU A 709 20.78 33.10 -29.07
N ILE A 710 19.60 32.88 -28.58
CA ILE A 710 18.36 32.90 -29.36
C ILE A 710 17.85 34.35 -29.40
N VAL A 711 17.55 34.82 -30.58
CA VAL A 711 17.13 36.22 -30.83
C VAL A 711 15.63 36.33 -30.60
N ARG A 712 15.22 37.25 -29.74
CA ARG A 712 13.81 37.59 -29.50
C ARG A 712 13.46 38.89 -30.24
N PRO A 713 12.26 39.02 -30.80
CA PRO A 713 11.81 40.26 -31.40
C PRO A 713 11.90 41.45 -30.41
N GLY A 714 12.51 42.56 -30.84
CA GLY A 714 12.68 43.77 -30.02
C GLY A 714 13.77 43.69 -28.95
N SER A 715 14.55 42.59 -28.87
CA SER A 715 15.71 42.47 -27.99
C SER A 715 16.95 43.20 -28.56
N GLU A 716 17.98 43.31 -27.76
CA GLU A 716 19.24 43.98 -28.14
C GLU A 716 20.42 43.04 -27.85
N LEU A 717 21.44 43.11 -28.70
CA LEU A 717 22.72 42.45 -28.48
C LEU A 717 23.61 43.35 -27.61
N PHE A 718 23.86 42.94 -26.38
CA PHE A 718 24.88 43.53 -25.53
C PHE A 718 26.23 42.86 -25.80
N VAL A 719 27.28 43.68 -25.94
CA VAL A 719 28.68 43.24 -26.08
C VAL A 719 29.60 44.06 -25.20
N ILE A 720 30.64 43.41 -24.65
CA ILE A 720 31.65 44.07 -23.81
C ILE A 720 33.04 43.53 -24.11
N THR A 721 34.05 44.43 -24.10
CA THR A 721 35.46 44.08 -24.29
C THR A 721 36.16 43.75 -22.98
N GLU A 722 37.32 43.11 -23.04
CA GLU A 722 38.16 42.75 -21.86
C GLU A 722 38.46 43.95 -20.96
N ARG A 723 38.51 45.18 -21.54
CA ARG A 723 38.81 46.43 -20.81
C ARG A 723 37.58 47.23 -20.38
N GLY A 724 36.39 46.59 -20.37
CA GLY A 724 35.15 47.17 -19.84
C GLY A 724 34.43 48.14 -20.75
N TYR A 725 34.76 48.21 -22.05
CA TYR A 725 34.01 48.97 -23.04
C TYR A 725 32.91 48.10 -23.64
N GLY A 726 31.70 48.62 -23.66
CA GLY A 726 30.56 47.86 -24.18
C GLY A 726 29.48 48.76 -24.73
N LYS A 727 28.46 48.14 -25.29
CA LYS A 727 27.27 48.78 -25.83
C LYS A 727 26.16 47.79 -26.04
N ARG A 728 24.96 48.28 -26.27
CA ARG A 728 23.82 47.48 -26.77
C ARG A 728 23.48 47.94 -28.20
N THR A 729 23.05 47.04 -29.05
CA THR A 729 22.65 47.27 -30.42
C THR A 729 21.40 46.45 -30.74
N SER A 730 20.39 47.08 -31.39
CA SER A 730 19.18 46.38 -31.79
C SER A 730 19.53 45.15 -32.63
N VAL A 731 18.89 44.00 -32.34
CA VAL A 731 19.06 42.77 -33.13
C VAL A 731 18.60 42.98 -34.60
N GLU A 732 17.71 43.93 -34.84
CA GLU A 732 17.20 44.28 -36.17
C GLU A 732 18.26 44.95 -37.06
N ASP A 733 19.28 45.52 -36.45
CA ASP A 733 20.43 46.08 -37.20
C ASP A 733 21.31 45.00 -37.83
N TYR A 734 21.15 43.72 -37.46
CA TYR A 734 21.94 42.62 -38.00
C TYR A 734 21.19 41.93 -39.14
N PRO A 735 21.76 41.93 -40.37
CA PRO A 735 21.13 41.22 -41.47
C PRO A 735 21.14 39.70 -41.21
N ILE A 736 20.08 39.04 -41.67
CA ILE A 736 20.00 37.59 -41.63
C ILE A 736 20.91 37.06 -42.73
N HIS A 737 21.82 36.19 -42.38
CA HIS A 737 22.78 35.55 -43.28
C HIS A 737 22.58 34.03 -43.28
N HIS A 738 23.11 33.36 -44.30
CA HIS A 738 23.26 31.93 -44.25
C HIS A 738 24.32 31.52 -43.19
N ARG A 739 24.09 30.42 -42.48
CA ARG A 739 25.06 29.87 -41.53
C ARG A 739 26.42 29.61 -42.20
N GLY A 740 27.50 29.59 -41.39
CA GLY A 740 28.88 29.34 -41.89
C GLY A 740 29.55 30.54 -42.54
N GLY A 741 28.91 31.71 -42.56
CA GLY A 741 29.53 32.98 -42.98
C GLY A 741 30.48 33.57 -41.91
N GLN A 742 31.24 34.60 -42.24
CA GLN A 742 32.10 35.33 -41.29
C GLN A 742 31.32 36.32 -40.41
N GLY A 743 30.06 36.62 -40.72
CA GLY A 743 29.26 37.65 -40.06
C GLY A 743 29.71 39.08 -40.34
N VAL A 744 29.07 40.05 -39.70
CA VAL A 744 29.30 41.48 -39.79
C VAL A 744 29.92 42.01 -38.50
N PHE A 745 30.63 43.19 -38.60
CA PHE A 745 31.17 43.79 -37.38
C PHE A 745 30.04 44.21 -36.43
N THR A 746 30.15 43.83 -35.15
CA THR A 746 29.28 44.27 -34.07
C THR A 746 29.92 45.37 -33.24
N ILE A 747 31.24 45.44 -33.20
CA ILE A 747 31.97 46.47 -32.48
C ILE A 747 33.34 46.76 -33.24
N THR A 748 33.77 47.99 -33.27
CA THR A 748 35.10 48.32 -33.81
C THR A 748 36.16 48.14 -32.73
N MET A 749 37.04 47.16 -32.95
CA MET A 749 38.11 46.80 -32.02
C MET A 749 39.30 47.71 -32.15
N THR A 750 39.92 48.05 -31.04
CA THR A 750 41.18 48.82 -30.98
C THR A 750 42.11 48.17 -29.96
N ALA A 751 43.43 48.26 -30.19
CA ALA A 751 44.43 47.70 -29.32
C ALA A 751 44.30 48.17 -27.84
N LYS A 752 43.76 49.34 -27.61
CA LYS A 752 43.53 49.91 -26.26
C LYS A 752 42.32 49.28 -25.49
N LYS A 753 41.38 48.63 -26.21
CA LYS A 753 40.15 48.09 -25.64
C LYS A 753 40.18 46.59 -25.43
N GLY A 754 41.19 45.89 -25.92
CA GLY A 754 41.31 44.45 -25.86
C GLY A 754 40.36 43.73 -26.82
N LEU A 755 40.29 42.39 -26.70
CA LEU A 755 39.36 41.56 -27.45
C LEU A 755 37.93 41.66 -26.86
N LEU A 756 36.96 41.26 -27.63
CA LEU A 756 35.60 41.07 -27.10
C LEU A 756 35.61 39.95 -26.08
N ALA A 757 35.02 40.20 -24.89
CA ALA A 757 35.06 39.29 -23.78
C ALA A 757 33.76 38.51 -23.60
N ALA A 758 32.59 39.16 -23.78
CA ALA A 758 31.28 38.52 -23.59
C ALA A 758 30.19 39.18 -24.44
N MET A 759 29.11 38.41 -24.65
CA MET A 759 27.90 38.84 -25.33
C MET A 759 26.67 38.27 -24.64
N LYS A 760 25.56 39.01 -24.71
CA LYS A 760 24.22 38.54 -24.25
C LYS A 760 23.12 39.21 -25.07
N ILE A 761 22.04 38.50 -25.31
CA ILE A 761 20.78 39.09 -25.76
C ILE A 761 20.05 39.61 -24.52
N VAL A 762 19.64 40.87 -24.55
CA VAL A 762 19.05 41.59 -23.41
C VAL A 762 17.76 42.30 -23.80
N GLU A 763 16.91 42.51 -22.80
CA GLU A 763 15.72 43.35 -22.89
C GLU A 763 15.91 44.63 -22.05
N GLU A 764 15.16 45.66 -22.31
CA GLU A 764 15.35 47.00 -21.69
C GLU A 764 15.24 46.95 -20.16
N ASN A 765 14.40 46.07 -19.65
CA ASN A 765 14.16 45.92 -18.21
C ASN A 765 15.15 45.00 -17.48
N ASP A 766 16.09 44.38 -18.16
CA ASP A 766 17.06 43.47 -17.59
C ASP A 766 18.17 44.22 -16.82
N GLU A 767 18.85 43.44 -15.97
CA GLU A 767 20.05 43.88 -15.25
C GLU A 767 21.24 43.01 -15.64
N LEU A 768 22.36 43.67 -15.86
CA LEU A 768 23.63 43.04 -16.18
C LEU A 768 24.50 42.89 -14.95
N MET A 769 25.08 41.73 -14.78
CA MET A 769 26.18 41.49 -13.85
C MET A 769 27.45 41.23 -14.67
N ILE A 770 28.38 42.16 -14.61
CA ILE A 770 29.66 42.12 -15.33
C ILE A 770 30.76 41.71 -14.35
N ILE A 771 31.56 40.73 -14.72
CA ILE A 771 32.49 40.06 -13.84
C ILE A 771 33.87 40.05 -14.45
N THR A 772 34.88 40.39 -13.62
CA THR A 772 36.28 40.37 -14.06
C THR A 772 37.02 39.10 -13.59
N GLU A 773 38.23 38.87 -14.11
CA GLU A 773 39.07 37.72 -13.76
C GLU A 773 39.49 37.74 -12.29
N GLU A 774 39.71 38.93 -11.69
CA GLU A 774 40.00 39.08 -10.26
C GLU A 774 38.77 39.07 -9.37
N GLY A 775 37.55 38.79 -9.93
CA GLY A 775 36.31 38.66 -9.18
C GLY A 775 35.57 39.94 -8.84
N VAL A 776 35.91 41.06 -9.42
CA VAL A 776 35.16 42.31 -9.27
C VAL A 776 33.86 42.19 -10.05
N VAL A 777 32.73 42.42 -9.34
CA VAL A 777 31.39 42.35 -9.93
C VAL A 777 30.73 43.73 -9.94
N VAL A 778 30.31 44.17 -11.14
CA VAL A 778 29.51 45.37 -11.31
C VAL A 778 28.10 45.00 -11.77
N ARG A 779 27.08 45.51 -11.09
CA ARG A 779 25.70 45.40 -11.47
C ARG A 779 25.19 46.70 -12.05
N THR A 780 24.65 46.66 -13.27
CA THR A 780 24.12 47.83 -13.98
C THR A 780 22.80 47.45 -14.68
N PRO A 781 21.77 48.32 -14.65
CA PRO A 781 20.57 48.09 -15.48
C PRO A 781 20.95 48.24 -16.96
N VAL A 782 20.30 47.46 -17.85
CA VAL A 782 20.49 47.50 -19.30
C VAL A 782 20.17 48.91 -19.86
N GLU A 783 19.13 49.55 -19.31
CA GLU A 783 18.75 50.92 -19.65
C GLU A 783 19.92 51.93 -19.48
N GLY A 784 20.83 51.70 -18.52
CA GLY A 784 22.01 52.50 -18.27
C GLY A 784 23.14 52.33 -19.31
N VAL A 785 23.05 51.38 -20.21
CA VAL A 785 24.03 51.09 -21.25
C VAL A 785 23.58 51.76 -22.54
N SER A 786 24.48 52.53 -23.18
CA SER A 786 24.15 53.25 -24.41
C SER A 786 23.81 52.32 -25.57
N GLN A 787 22.66 52.54 -26.21
CA GLN A 787 22.28 51.91 -27.47
C GLN A 787 23.05 52.57 -28.63
N LEU A 788 23.81 51.85 -29.37
CA LEU A 788 24.69 52.34 -30.44
C LEU A 788 24.65 51.39 -31.64
N GLY A 789 24.83 51.92 -32.83
CA GLY A 789 24.93 51.20 -34.11
C GLY A 789 26.14 50.23 -34.13
N ARG A 790 26.10 49.21 -35.04
CA ARG A 790 27.06 48.11 -35.13
C ARG A 790 28.53 48.53 -35.22
N SER A 791 28.89 49.49 -36.05
CA SER A 791 30.28 49.87 -36.33
C SER A 791 30.89 50.80 -35.29
N THR A 792 30.23 51.04 -34.15
CA THR A 792 30.75 51.94 -33.12
C THR A 792 31.72 51.21 -32.16
N GLN A 793 32.51 52.02 -31.44
CA GLN A 793 33.55 51.51 -30.51
C GLN A 793 33.03 51.17 -29.13
N GLY A 794 31.73 51.42 -28.83
CA GLY A 794 31.17 51.31 -27.51
C GLY A 794 31.61 52.39 -26.52
N VAL A 795 30.94 52.37 -25.32
CA VAL A 795 31.24 53.32 -24.21
C VAL A 795 31.88 52.58 -23.06
N HIS A 796 32.46 53.30 -22.14
CA HIS A 796 33.06 52.75 -20.95
C HIS A 796 31.94 52.38 -19.95
N ILE A 797 31.80 51.08 -19.58
CA ILE A 797 30.75 50.59 -18.71
C ILE A 797 31.30 50.29 -17.29
N MET A 798 32.51 49.75 -17.21
CA MET A 798 33.16 49.51 -15.94
C MET A 798 34.67 49.82 -16.01
N ASN A 799 35.19 50.32 -14.90
CA ASN A 799 36.63 50.46 -14.70
C ASN A 799 37.30 49.13 -14.40
N VAL A 800 38.19 48.69 -15.26
CA VAL A 800 38.97 47.47 -15.12
C VAL A 800 40.41 47.84 -14.79
N ALA A 801 40.97 47.26 -13.75
CA ALA A 801 42.38 47.48 -13.35
C ALA A 801 43.34 47.01 -14.46
N ASP A 802 44.55 47.57 -14.49
CA ASP A 802 45.52 47.34 -15.59
C ASP A 802 45.88 45.86 -15.81
N LYS A 803 45.83 45.03 -14.76
CA LYS A 803 46.12 43.59 -14.83
C LYS A 803 44.87 42.73 -14.89
N ASP A 804 43.69 43.29 -14.73
CA ASP A 804 42.41 42.61 -14.73
C ASP A 804 41.72 42.68 -16.10
N LYS A 805 40.77 41.80 -16.35
CA LYS A 805 39.96 41.77 -17.57
C LYS A 805 38.57 41.25 -17.31
N VAL A 806 37.59 41.76 -18.07
CA VAL A 806 36.24 41.20 -18.06
C VAL A 806 36.27 39.78 -18.61
N THR A 807 35.60 38.85 -17.92
CA THR A 807 35.57 37.43 -18.30
C THR A 807 34.18 36.88 -18.54
N ALA A 808 33.14 37.46 -17.91
CA ALA A 808 31.78 36.96 -18.04
C ALA A 808 30.75 38.06 -17.82
N VAL A 809 29.55 37.82 -18.37
CA VAL A 809 28.36 38.65 -18.18
C VAL A 809 27.18 37.73 -17.93
N ALA A 810 26.43 38.00 -16.86
CA ALA A 810 25.14 37.35 -16.59
C ALA A 810 24.01 38.37 -16.70
N VAL A 811 22.84 37.90 -17.12
CA VAL A 811 21.60 38.70 -17.20
C VAL A 811 20.66 38.20 -16.12
N THR A 812 20.04 39.14 -15.40
CA THR A 812 18.99 38.83 -14.43
C THR A 812 17.72 39.59 -14.80
N GLU A 813 16.60 38.91 -14.93
CA GLU A 813 15.30 39.54 -15.17
C GLU A 813 14.92 40.45 -14.00
N SER A 814 14.48 41.66 -14.31
CA SER A 814 13.92 42.56 -13.30
C SER A 814 12.56 42.01 -12.81
N THR A 815 12.39 41.86 -11.51
CA THR A 815 11.19 41.32 -10.82
C THR A 815 9.92 42.18 -11.00
N SER A 816 9.89 43.18 -11.86
CA SER A 816 8.76 44.10 -12.02
C SER A 816 7.68 43.64 -13.03
N SER A 817 7.93 42.69 -13.93
CA SER A 817 7.00 42.30 -14.99
C SER A 817 5.95 41.24 -14.67
N LYS A 818 6.02 40.56 -13.53
CA LYS A 818 5.04 39.50 -13.17
C LYS A 818 3.71 39.97 -12.57
N LYS A 819 3.42 41.29 -12.57
CA LYS A 819 2.12 41.81 -12.05
C LYS A 819 1.02 41.96 -13.10
N SER A 820 1.30 41.86 -14.40
CA SER A 820 0.28 42.03 -15.45
C SER A 820 -0.37 40.71 -15.91
N SER A 821 0.32 39.58 -15.83
CA SER A 821 -0.22 38.29 -16.31
C SER A 821 -1.11 37.55 -15.32
N LYS A 822 -1.15 37.93 -14.03
CA LYS A 822 -2.05 37.35 -13.02
C LYS A 822 -3.44 37.98 -12.95
N LYS A 823 -3.68 39.09 -13.69
CA LYS A 823 -5.01 39.75 -13.70
C LYS A 823 -5.94 39.26 -14.80
N GLU A 824 -5.42 38.61 -15.85
CA GLU A 824 -6.25 38.06 -16.95
C GLU A 824 -6.71 36.62 -16.77
N VAL A 825 -6.13 35.87 -15.81
CA VAL A 825 -6.52 34.48 -15.55
C VAL A 825 -7.63 34.38 -14.48
N SER A 826 -7.90 35.44 -13.71
CA SER A 826 -8.93 35.41 -12.65
C SER A 826 -10.35 35.85 -13.08
N GLU A 827 -10.52 36.39 -14.29
CA GLU A 827 -11.85 36.82 -14.78
C GLU A 827 -12.56 35.76 -15.65
N ASN A 828 -11.89 34.68 -16.05
CA ASN A 828 -12.49 33.62 -16.88
C ASN A 828 -12.87 32.32 -16.11
N GLN A 829 -12.80 32.31 -14.77
CA GLN A 829 -13.20 31.14 -13.97
C GLN A 829 -14.44 31.32 -13.10
N THR A 830 -15.21 32.41 -13.28
CA THR A 830 -16.42 32.67 -12.46
C THR A 830 -17.73 32.47 -13.24
N SER A 831 -17.73 31.80 -14.40
CA SER A 831 -18.97 31.59 -15.16
C SER A 831 -19.30 30.13 -15.53
N LEU A 832 -18.91 29.16 -14.71
CA LEU A 832 -19.22 27.73 -14.96
C LEU A 832 -19.57 26.97 -13.67
N LEU A 833 -20.36 27.60 -12.78
CA LEU A 833 -20.98 26.94 -11.62
C LEU A 833 -22.38 27.50 -11.36
N ASP A 834 -23.20 27.58 -12.40
CA ASP A 834 -24.66 27.71 -12.32
C ASP A 834 -25.25 27.03 -13.58
N GLU A 835 -25.36 25.68 -13.52
CA GLU A 835 -26.37 24.84 -14.17
C GLU A 835 -26.32 23.42 -13.55
#